data_e750d8c43cf4836c5968b1a1dfc7abcd
#
_entry.id   e750d8c43cf4836c5968b1a1dfc7abcd
#
_cell.length_a   1.000
_cell.length_b   1.000
_cell.length_c   1.000
_cell.angle_alpha   90.00
_cell.angle_beta   90.00
_cell.angle_gamma   90.00
#
_symmetry.space_group_name_H-M   'P 1'
#
loop_
_entity.id
_entity.type
_entity.pdbx_description
1 polymer ?
#
loop_
_entity_poly.entity_id
_entity_poly.type
_entity_poly.pdbx_seq_one_letter_code
_entity_poly.pdbx_strand_id
1 'polypeptide(L)'
;MKPIFSKIRVLGTAALALFLTASCSDILDEQPRSSYDPTFFKTEKGVEGGVTSMYAHLRYIYGQAYYYNSCLTGTDEATWGWSADGNFKDADLSGVGNLTATTCRSDALWGTAFSNINTANGVIENGAEVGVNESLVSEARFFRAFDYFLLVQTFGGVPLDLGSGELKFNITPSRTSVRNTVSEVYTKAIFPDLLTAIENLPANPRVTGGVTKTVARLYLAKAYLTYAWWLKNPNNIPTYPECQRTDPNGHDAAWYFQQAYDVAVTAIENPGPFGLQESFWMVNAGPNDRNMEILLYADHTQEDEYYNGGSLSYGGGGAPDNFAGWMMNWNYTDARSADNQAVINRIAEQCYGRPWTRMAPPLGVFTKTFADKVNDSRYDGTFTTVYRGNWSTAGQNWESVTNANGMKVKEREPIFSFVFQDMDKIDYAGEGSKSNLGAGTLPDRADWVLGLDAVGRYVYPGLWKLGPYRTDNGSGAGQPNAGSTRPYNIAKFSELYLVAAEAAVEGAATQAGKSARDLVNVLRARAGRWTYSNAEYKEVDRDFSAEMTAATPATIDINYILDERSREFYGEGYRWFDLVRTQKWNEYADSYVICGGKGDHNPQTYSRTIEAFHYLRPIPQGQLDGMEMTEEEKDAYQNPGYRD
;
A
#
# COMPACT_ATOMS: atom_id res chain seq x y z
N MET A 1 68.75 2.29 58.25
CA MET A 1 67.50 2.77 57.67
C MET A 1 67.26 2.23 56.25
N LYS A 2 67.32 0.95 55.97
CA LYS A 2 67.12 0.40 54.61
C LYS A 2 66.22 -0.83 54.46
N PRO A 3 65.45 -1.32 55.44
CA PRO A 3 64.47 -2.40 55.12
C PRO A 3 62.99 -1.97 55.08
N ILE A 4 62.62 -0.73 55.44
CA ILE A 4 61.20 -0.34 55.53
C ILE A 4 60.63 0.06 54.16
N PHE A 5 61.43 0.66 53.30
CA PHE A 5 60.99 1.11 51.95
C PHE A 5 60.76 -0.06 50.96
N SER A 6 61.39 -1.23 51.17
CA SER A 6 61.22 -2.39 50.32
C SER A 6 59.87 -3.10 50.56
N LYS A 7 59.40 -3.15 51.81
CA LYS A 7 58.13 -3.77 52.18
C LYS A 7 56.91 -2.94 51.75
N ILE A 8 57.04 -1.63 51.73
CA ILE A 8 55.96 -0.73 51.28
C ILE A 8 55.79 -0.80 49.76
N ARG A 9 56.88 -0.96 48.99
CA ARG A 9 56.77 -1.14 47.52
C ARG A 9 56.15 -2.51 47.13
N VAL A 10 56.42 -3.59 47.85
CA VAL A 10 55.86 -4.90 47.60
C VAL A 10 54.36 -4.95 47.98
N LEU A 11 53.94 -4.33 49.08
CA LEU A 11 52.53 -4.21 49.43
C LEU A 11 51.75 -3.29 48.45
N GLY A 12 52.35 -2.20 47.98
CA GLY A 12 51.75 -1.31 47.01
C GLY A 12 51.53 -1.97 45.64
N THR A 13 52.48 -2.81 45.19
CA THR A 13 52.37 -3.54 43.93
C THR A 13 51.38 -4.71 44.04
N ALA A 14 51.29 -5.39 45.18
CA ALA A 14 50.31 -6.45 45.42
C ALA A 14 48.87 -5.91 45.54
N ALA A 15 48.70 -4.73 46.19
CA ALA A 15 47.39 -4.07 46.24
C ALA A 15 46.92 -3.58 44.86
N LEU A 16 47.83 -3.06 44.03
CA LEU A 16 47.53 -2.60 42.69
C LEU A 16 47.22 -3.76 41.73
N ALA A 17 47.89 -4.91 41.92
CA ALA A 17 47.60 -6.14 41.18
C ALA A 17 46.22 -6.77 41.56
N LEU A 18 45.85 -6.69 42.85
CA LEU A 18 44.51 -7.15 43.30
C LEU A 18 43.37 -6.24 42.84
N PHE A 19 43.60 -4.95 42.67
CA PHE A 19 42.60 -4.01 42.08
C PHE A 19 42.44 -4.21 40.58
N LEU A 20 43.43 -4.71 39.85
CA LEU A 20 43.38 -4.96 38.42
C LEU A 20 42.72 -6.30 38.08
N THR A 21 42.54 -7.22 39.04
CA THR A 21 41.84 -8.51 38.81
C THR A 21 40.39 -8.51 39.29
N ALA A 22 39.92 -7.43 39.97
CA ALA A 22 38.54 -7.30 40.42
C ALA A 22 37.67 -6.39 39.52
N SER A 23 38.24 -5.88 38.44
CA SER A 23 37.54 -4.99 37.55
C SER A 23 37.64 -5.52 36.12
N CYS A 24 36.71 -6.33 35.69
CA CYS A 24 36.38 -6.56 34.28
C CYS A 24 35.70 -7.91 34.01
N SER A 25 34.74 -8.34 34.82
CA SER A 25 33.83 -9.39 34.34
C SER A 25 32.51 -8.80 33.78
N ASP A 26 32.09 -7.62 34.28
CA ASP A 26 30.80 -7.02 33.83
C ASP A 26 30.93 -6.00 32.70
N ILE A 27 32.16 -5.59 32.32
CA ILE A 27 32.36 -4.55 31.25
C ILE A 27 32.52 -5.21 29.88
N LEU A 28 32.74 -6.53 29.82
CA LEU A 28 32.87 -7.28 28.55
C LEU A 28 31.64 -8.09 28.18
N ASP A 29 30.57 -8.05 28.95
CA ASP A 29 29.26 -8.48 28.45
C ASP A 29 28.73 -7.40 27.48
N GLU A 30 29.13 -7.53 26.22
CA GLU A 30 28.49 -6.81 25.13
C GLU A 30 27.01 -7.15 25.15
N GLN A 31 26.21 -6.26 25.71
CA GLN A 31 24.78 -6.28 25.47
C GLN A 31 24.56 -5.70 24.07
N PRO A 32 24.28 -6.52 23.07
CA PRO A 32 24.02 -6.01 21.72
C PRO A 32 22.78 -5.12 21.76
N ARG A 33 22.97 -3.82 21.57
CA ARG A 33 21.88 -2.84 21.55
C ARG A 33 21.10 -2.82 20.22
N SER A 34 21.50 -3.62 19.25
CA SER A 34 20.95 -3.64 17.89
C SER A 34 20.48 -5.01 17.38
N SER A 35 20.61 -6.08 18.16
CA SER A 35 20.05 -7.39 17.86
C SER A 35 19.33 -7.93 19.09
N TYR A 36 18.19 -8.57 18.89
CA TYR A 36 17.49 -9.24 19.98
C TYR A 36 18.31 -10.45 20.43
N ASP A 37 18.84 -10.39 21.64
CA ASP A 37 19.34 -11.56 22.34
C ASP A 37 18.17 -12.57 22.47
N PRO A 38 18.38 -13.88 22.31
CA PRO A 38 17.35 -14.91 22.53
C PRO A 38 16.63 -14.80 23.86
N THR A 39 17.27 -14.22 24.88
CA THR A 39 16.70 -13.96 26.20
C THR A 39 15.75 -12.76 26.22
N PHE A 40 15.72 -11.93 25.16
CA PHE A 40 14.86 -10.75 25.09
C PHE A 40 13.39 -11.09 25.33
N PHE A 41 12.87 -12.12 24.67
CA PHE A 41 11.50 -12.59 24.84
C PHE A 41 11.23 -13.34 26.15
N LYS A 42 12.25 -13.57 26.99
CA LYS A 42 12.09 -14.17 28.33
C LYS A 42 11.63 -13.15 29.38
N THR A 43 11.23 -11.96 28.97
CA THR A 43 10.71 -10.91 29.84
C THR A 43 9.41 -10.33 29.25
N GLU A 44 8.51 -9.87 30.12
CA GLU A 44 7.26 -9.18 29.72
C GLU A 44 7.57 -8.00 28.79
N LYS A 45 8.53 -7.14 29.16
CA LYS A 45 8.96 -5.99 28.35
C LYS A 45 9.51 -6.41 26.98
N GLY A 46 10.18 -7.53 26.88
CA GLY A 46 10.68 -8.06 25.63
C GLY A 46 9.54 -8.50 24.70
N VAL A 47 8.55 -9.18 25.26
CA VAL A 47 7.35 -9.58 24.51
C VAL A 47 6.56 -8.33 24.04
N GLU A 48 6.33 -7.34 24.93
CA GLU A 48 5.68 -6.06 24.56
C GLU A 48 6.48 -5.30 23.50
N GLY A 49 7.81 -5.25 23.63
CA GLY A 49 8.69 -4.64 22.62
C GLY A 49 8.62 -5.32 21.27
N GLY A 50 8.55 -6.66 21.27
CA GLY A 50 8.33 -7.46 20.07
C GLY A 50 7.02 -7.09 19.35
N VAL A 51 5.91 -7.02 20.09
CA VAL A 51 4.61 -6.60 19.53
C VAL A 51 4.69 -5.16 19.00
N THR A 52 5.32 -4.25 19.72
CA THR A 52 5.50 -2.86 19.28
C THR A 52 6.28 -2.78 17.96
N SER A 53 7.32 -3.60 17.81
CA SER A 53 8.12 -3.64 16.57
C SER A 53 7.32 -4.15 15.36
N MET A 54 6.28 -4.97 15.58
CA MET A 54 5.41 -5.45 14.51
C MET A 54 4.54 -4.33 13.91
N TYR A 55 4.12 -3.36 14.70
CA TYR A 55 3.45 -2.17 14.15
C TYR A 55 4.43 -1.29 13.38
N ALA A 56 5.65 -1.12 13.87
CA ALA A 56 6.68 -0.36 13.19
C ALA A 56 7.09 -1.00 11.85
N HIS A 57 7.08 -2.34 11.77
CA HIS A 57 7.40 -3.13 10.59
C HIS A 57 6.48 -2.81 9.40
N LEU A 58 5.22 -2.45 9.60
CA LEU A 58 4.30 -2.09 8.53
C LEU A 58 4.85 -0.98 7.63
N ARG A 59 5.63 -0.05 8.17
CA ARG A 59 6.26 1.04 7.41
C ARG A 59 7.35 0.57 6.43
N TYR A 60 7.95 -0.60 6.65
CA TYR A 60 8.93 -1.16 5.73
C TYR A 60 8.32 -1.81 4.48
N ILE A 61 7.02 -2.06 4.52
CA ILE A 61 6.24 -2.60 3.40
C ILE A 61 5.41 -1.47 2.76
N TYR A 62 4.56 -0.81 3.55
CA TYR A 62 3.56 0.13 3.08
C TYR A 62 4.08 1.56 3.02
N GLY A 63 3.85 2.21 1.87
CA GLY A 63 4.42 3.50 1.55
C GLY A 63 5.82 3.42 0.92
N GLN A 64 6.48 2.27 0.99
CA GLN A 64 7.76 2.03 0.33
C GLN A 64 7.56 2.05 -1.21
N ALA A 65 8.28 2.96 -1.88
CA ALA A 65 8.05 3.31 -3.27
C ALA A 65 8.07 2.13 -4.24
N TYR A 66 9.02 1.22 -4.08
CA TYR A 66 9.24 0.11 -5.00
C TYR A 66 8.20 -1.00 -4.81
N TYR A 67 7.91 -1.36 -3.55
CA TYR A 67 6.86 -2.33 -3.26
C TYR A 67 5.49 -1.82 -3.69
N TYR A 68 5.17 -0.55 -3.39
CA TYR A 68 3.95 0.10 -3.85
C TYR A 68 3.79 0.03 -5.37
N ASN A 69 4.86 0.36 -6.11
CA ASN A 69 4.85 0.25 -7.56
C ASN A 69 4.59 -1.18 -8.04
N SER A 70 5.19 -2.19 -7.40
CA SER A 70 5.04 -3.60 -7.79
C SER A 70 3.62 -4.15 -7.60
N CYS A 71 2.80 -3.47 -6.80
CA CYS A 71 1.38 -3.80 -6.57
C CYS A 71 0.42 -3.14 -7.58
N LEU A 72 0.89 -2.22 -8.41
CA LEU A 72 0.04 -1.42 -9.30
C LEU A 72 0.52 -1.39 -10.75
N THR A 73 1.82 -1.15 -11.01
CA THR A 73 2.34 -1.10 -12.37
C THR A 73 2.18 -2.44 -13.07
N GLY A 74 1.68 -2.42 -14.30
CA GLY A 74 1.33 -3.63 -15.05
C GLY A 74 -0.12 -4.06 -14.90
N THR A 75 -0.92 -3.29 -14.15
CA THR A 75 -2.37 -3.46 -14.07
C THR A 75 -3.11 -2.46 -14.97
N ASP A 76 -4.43 -2.55 -15.00
CA ASP A 76 -5.28 -1.56 -15.68
C ASP A 76 -5.31 -0.19 -14.96
N GLU A 77 -4.87 -0.13 -13.69
CA GLU A 77 -4.79 1.12 -12.91
C GLU A 77 -3.52 1.93 -13.18
N ALA A 78 -2.41 1.27 -13.51
CA ALA A 78 -1.14 1.97 -13.65
C ALA A 78 -0.18 1.36 -14.67
N THR A 79 0.55 2.25 -15.32
CA THR A 79 1.73 1.98 -16.14
C THR A 79 2.88 2.90 -15.71
N TRP A 80 4.03 2.78 -16.34
CA TRP A 80 5.17 3.65 -16.07
C TRP A 80 4.93 5.09 -16.51
N GLY A 81 5.38 6.05 -15.69
CA GLY A 81 5.34 7.47 -15.97
C GLY A 81 6.61 7.99 -16.65
N TRP A 82 6.61 9.25 -17.05
CA TRP A 82 7.68 9.87 -17.85
C TRP A 82 9.07 9.77 -17.23
N SER A 83 9.19 9.88 -15.92
CA SER A 83 10.48 9.85 -15.21
C SER A 83 10.78 8.48 -14.59
N ALA A 84 10.10 7.42 -15.00
CA ALA A 84 10.32 6.06 -14.50
C ALA A 84 11.70 5.53 -14.94
N ASP A 85 12.45 4.98 -14.02
CA ASP A 85 13.63 4.14 -14.27
C ASP A 85 13.23 2.65 -14.30
N GLY A 86 14.20 1.74 -14.43
CA GLY A 86 13.97 0.30 -14.49
C GLY A 86 13.09 -0.22 -13.36
N ASN A 87 13.34 0.23 -12.11
CA ASN A 87 12.57 -0.23 -10.94
C ASN A 87 11.05 -0.01 -11.06
N PHE A 88 10.61 0.94 -11.90
CA PHE A 88 9.21 1.26 -12.13
C PHE A 88 8.66 0.74 -13.46
N LYS A 89 9.53 0.20 -14.33
CA LYS A 89 9.16 -0.33 -15.65
C LYS A 89 9.09 -1.84 -15.68
N ASP A 90 9.87 -2.52 -14.85
CA ASP A 90 10.05 -3.97 -14.91
C ASP A 90 8.73 -4.74 -14.74
N ALA A 91 7.85 -4.29 -13.85
CA ALA A 91 6.55 -4.90 -13.62
C ALA A 91 5.48 -4.55 -14.67
N ASP A 92 5.75 -3.64 -15.63
CA ASP A 92 4.77 -3.23 -16.64
C ASP A 92 4.51 -4.30 -17.71
N LEU A 93 5.46 -5.16 -17.96
CA LEU A 93 5.40 -6.29 -18.91
C LEU A 93 5.11 -5.89 -20.36
N SER A 94 5.27 -4.61 -20.73
CA SER A 94 5.13 -4.12 -22.12
C SER A 94 6.44 -4.10 -22.91
N GLY A 95 7.48 -4.77 -22.41
CA GLY A 95 8.80 -4.83 -23.07
C GLY A 95 9.70 -3.62 -22.80
N VAL A 96 9.28 -2.69 -21.93
CA VAL A 96 10.10 -1.51 -21.55
C VAL A 96 11.01 -1.77 -20.36
N GLY A 97 10.83 -2.86 -19.65
CA GLY A 97 11.62 -3.38 -18.55
C GLY A 97 11.67 -4.91 -18.62
N ASN A 98 12.35 -5.51 -17.65
CA ASN A 98 12.50 -6.96 -17.57
C ASN A 98 12.34 -7.44 -16.13
N LEU A 99 11.25 -8.16 -15.84
CA LEU A 99 10.94 -8.68 -14.51
C LEU A 99 11.71 -9.97 -14.25
N THR A 100 12.71 -9.91 -13.38
CA THR A 100 13.59 -11.02 -13.01
C THR A 100 13.73 -11.09 -11.48
N ALA A 101 14.42 -12.12 -10.98
CA ALA A 101 14.75 -12.27 -9.56
C ALA A 101 15.59 -11.10 -8.98
N THR A 102 16.35 -10.42 -9.84
CA THR A 102 17.20 -9.28 -9.46
C THR A 102 16.52 -7.92 -9.61
N THR A 103 15.51 -7.82 -10.47
CA THR A 103 14.83 -6.54 -10.75
C THR A 103 13.47 -6.42 -10.09
N CYS A 104 12.89 -7.52 -9.62
CA CYS A 104 11.59 -7.53 -8.95
C CYS A 104 11.66 -6.80 -7.59
N ARG A 105 10.90 -5.71 -7.48
CA ARG A 105 10.88 -4.88 -6.27
C ARG A 105 9.93 -5.41 -5.17
N SER A 106 9.35 -6.58 -5.35
CA SER A 106 8.68 -7.32 -4.27
C SER A 106 9.67 -7.97 -3.30
N ASP A 107 10.98 -7.89 -3.56
CA ASP A 107 12.07 -8.26 -2.64
C ASP A 107 11.96 -7.54 -1.28
N ALA A 108 11.45 -6.29 -1.27
CA ALA A 108 11.19 -5.53 -0.06
C ALA A 108 10.24 -6.25 0.92
N LEU A 109 9.25 -6.99 0.40
CA LEU A 109 8.34 -7.78 1.22
C LEU A 109 9.04 -9.00 1.84
N TRP A 110 9.85 -9.73 1.05
CA TRP A 110 10.43 -11.01 1.48
C TRP A 110 11.23 -10.88 2.79
N GLY A 111 12.27 -10.05 2.79
CA GLY A 111 13.13 -9.89 3.97
C GLY A 111 12.41 -9.30 5.16
N THR A 112 11.54 -8.31 4.92
CA THR A 112 10.78 -7.63 5.97
C THR A 112 9.78 -8.57 6.64
N ALA A 113 9.00 -9.32 5.86
CA ALA A 113 7.98 -10.23 6.39
C ALA A 113 8.60 -11.38 7.19
N PHE A 114 9.65 -12.05 6.68
CA PHE A 114 10.28 -13.15 7.44
C PHE A 114 10.96 -12.69 8.72
N SER A 115 11.56 -11.51 8.74
CA SER A 115 12.09 -10.92 9.98
C SER A 115 10.99 -10.73 11.02
N ASN A 116 9.83 -10.20 10.60
CA ASN A 116 8.70 -9.98 11.50
C ASN A 116 8.04 -11.30 11.93
N ILE A 117 7.90 -12.28 11.03
CA ILE A 117 7.42 -13.64 11.34
C ILE A 117 8.26 -14.26 12.44
N ASN A 118 9.60 -14.15 12.36
CA ASN A 118 10.47 -14.69 13.42
C ASN A 118 10.27 -13.96 14.75
N THR A 119 10.09 -12.64 14.72
CA THR A 119 9.72 -11.86 15.93
C THR A 119 8.39 -12.35 16.52
N ALA A 120 7.38 -12.57 15.67
CA ALA A 120 6.10 -13.11 16.09
C ALA A 120 6.23 -14.51 16.72
N ASN A 121 7.05 -15.39 16.13
CA ASN A 121 7.34 -16.69 16.71
C ASN A 121 7.91 -16.56 18.13
N GLY A 122 8.86 -15.64 18.33
CA GLY A 122 9.46 -15.38 19.65
C GLY A 122 8.42 -14.90 20.68
N VAL A 123 7.55 -13.98 20.30
CA VAL A 123 6.44 -13.50 21.15
C VAL A 123 5.47 -14.63 21.49
N ILE A 124 5.03 -15.40 20.49
CA ILE A 124 4.04 -16.47 20.67
C ILE A 124 4.58 -17.59 21.56
N GLU A 125 5.83 -18.01 21.38
CA GLU A 125 6.43 -19.06 22.19
C GLU A 125 6.64 -18.66 23.65
N ASN A 126 7.01 -17.42 23.90
CA ASN A 126 7.40 -16.99 25.25
C ASN A 126 6.29 -16.22 26.00
N GLY A 127 5.27 -15.71 25.32
CA GLY A 127 4.25 -14.87 25.93
C GLY A 127 3.54 -15.50 27.13
N ALA A 128 3.16 -16.77 27.02
CA ALA A 128 2.52 -17.49 28.11
C ALA A 128 3.47 -17.71 29.32
N GLU A 129 4.75 -17.97 29.06
CA GLU A 129 5.75 -18.21 30.11
C GLU A 129 6.04 -16.95 30.94
N VAL A 130 6.03 -15.78 30.33
CA VAL A 130 6.28 -14.50 31.00
C VAL A 130 5.01 -13.86 31.58
N GLY A 131 3.85 -14.48 31.37
CA GLY A 131 2.59 -14.07 31.99
C GLY A 131 1.89 -12.88 31.36
N VAL A 132 2.19 -12.53 30.10
CA VAL A 132 1.45 -11.49 29.38
C VAL A 132 0.05 -11.98 28.98
N ASN A 133 -0.86 -11.02 28.77
CA ASN A 133 -2.23 -11.32 28.38
C ASN A 133 -2.27 -11.96 26.97
N GLU A 134 -3.08 -13.01 26.79
CA GLU A 134 -3.27 -13.69 25.51
C GLU A 134 -3.74 -12.76 24.39
N SER A 135 -4.45 -11.68 24.71
CA SER A 135 -4.79 -10.64 23.77
C SER A 135 -3.55 -9.99 23.13
N LEU A 136 -2.47 -9.76 23.91
CA LEU A 136 -1.21 -9.23 23.39
C LEU A 136 -0.50 -10.25 22.49
N VAL A 137 -0.47 -11.52 22.88
CA VAL A 137 0.08 -12.61 22.06
C VAL A 137 -0.70 -12.76 20.74
N SER A 138 -2.02 -12.53 20.80
CA SER A 138 -2.90 -12.58 19.63
C SER A 138 -2.68 -11.44 18.64
N GLU A 139 -2.12 -10.29 19.06
CA GLU A 139 -1.61 -9.29 18.11
C GLU A 139 -0.45 -9.88 17.28
N ALA A 140 0.48 -10.60 17.91
CA ALA A 140 1.58 -11.27 17.19
C ALA A 140 1.10 -12.38 16.25
N ARG A 141 0.07 -13.17 16.66
CA ARG A 141 -0.56 -14.14 15.77
C ARG A 141 -1.18 -13.47 14.54
N PHE A 142 -1.89 -12.36 14.75
CA PHE A 142 -2.42 -11.58 13.63
C PHE A 142 -1.31 -11.15 12.66
N PHE A 143 -0.21 -10.58 13.15
CA PHE A 143 0.89 -10.13 12.29
C PHE A 143 1.59 -11.29 11.58
N ARG A 144 1.78 -12.44 12.23
CA ARG A 144 2.35 -13.62 11.59
C ARG A 144 1.47 -14.10 10.43
N ALA A 145 0.17 -14.20 10.64
CA ALA A 145 -0.77 -14.56 9.59
C ALA A 145 -0.84 -13.52 8.47
N PHE A 146 -0.80 -12.24 8.83
CA PHE A 146 -0.77 -11.12 7.89
C PHE A 146 0.44 -11.19 6.94
N ASP A 147 1.63 -11.40 7.49
CA ASP A 147 2.85 -11.49 6.70
C ASP A 147 2.86 -12.74 5.80
N TYR A 148 2.46 -13.90 6.33
CA TYR A 148 2.31 -15.10 5.52
C TYR A 148 1.25 -14.93 4.41
N PHE A 149 0.18 -14.21 4.68
CA PHE A 149 -0.85 -13.92 3.67
C PHE A 149 -0.31 -13.05 2.53
N LEU A 150 0.49 -12.03 2.82
CA LEU A 150 1.16 -11.24 1.80
C LEU A 150 2.18 -12.07 0.99
N LEU A 151 2.99 -12.87 1.69
CA LEU A 151 4.01 -13.71 1.08
C LEU A 151 3.42 -14.76 0.13
N VAL A 152 2.38 -15.49 0.58
CA VAL A 152 1.79 -16.59 -0.22
C VAL A 152 1.08 -16.08 -1.46
N GLN A 153 0.44 -14.91 -1.40
CA GLN A 153 -0.17 -14.27 -2.56
C GLN A 153 0.88 -13.79 -3.58
N THR A 154 2.05 -13.37 -3.09
CA THR A 154 3.10 -12.79 -3.93
C THR A 154 3.99 -13.87 -4.54
N PHE A 155 4.41 -14.86 -3.76
CA PHE A 155 5.46 -15.82 -4.15
C PHE A 155 4.99 -17.27 -4.30
N GLY A 156 3.72 -17.56 -3.97
CA GLY A 156 3.24 -18.93 -3.86
C GLY A 156 3.59 -19.52 -2.50
N GLY A 157 3.83 -20.83 -2.44
CA GLY A 157 4.23 -21.47 -1.21
C GLY A 157 5.57 -20.93 -0.70
N VAL A 158 5.72 -20.82 0.61
CA VAL A 158 6.89 -20.24 1.29
C VAL A 158 7.27 -21.06 2.52
N PRO A 159 8.50 -20.92 3.06
CA PRO A 159 8.92 -21.67 4.23
C PRO A 159 8.10 -21.35 5.49
N LEU A 160 7.67 -22.38 6.21
CA LEU A 160 7.15 -22.28 7.57
C LEU A 160 8.23 -22.57 8.62
N ASP A 161 9.25 -23.31 8.23
CA ASP A 161 10.44 -23.58 9.05
C ASP A 161 11.55 -22.59 8.69
N LEU A 162 11.95 -21.78 9.66
CA LEU A 162 13.03 -20.80 9.53
C LEU A 162 14.38 -21.35 10.05
N GLY A 163 14.45 -22.64 10.39
CA GLY A 163 15.65 -23.32 10.86
C GLY A 163 15.53 -23.97 12.25
N SER A 164 14.41 -23.77 12.95
CA SER A 164 14.16 -24.36 14.29
C SER A 164 12.90 -25.24 14.33
N GLY A 165 12.28 -25.50 13.19
CA GLY A 165 11.01 -26.17 13.03
C GLY A 165 9.89 -25.22 12.56
N GLU A 166 8.79 -25.80 12.02
CA GLU A 166 7.65 -25.03 11.50
C GLU A 166 7.08 -24.08 12.57
N LEU A 167 6.99 -22.79 12.23
CA LEU A 167 6.43 -21.72 13.06
C LEU A 167 7.12 -21.53 14.42
N LYS A 168 8.39 -21.99 14.53
CA LYS A 168 9.20 -21.85 15.74
C LYS A 168 10.10 -20.62 15.68
N PHE A 169 10.37 -20.07 16.88
CA PHE A 169 11.34 -18.99 17.01
C PHE A 169 12.73 -19.48 16.66
N ASN A 170 13.31 -18.87 15.63
CA ASN A 170 14.65 -19.24 15.16
C ASN A 170 15.70 -18.25 15.69
N ILE A 171 16.66 -18.77 16.43
CA ILE A 171 17.80 -18.02 17.00
C ILE A 171 19.13 -18.37 16.34
N THR A 172 19.13 -19.36 15.46
CA THR A 172 20.33 -19.83 14.76
C THR A 172 20.17 -19.58 13.25
N PRO A 173 21.09 -18.85 12.61
CA PRO A 173 21.03 -18.67 11.17
C PRO A 173 21.00 -20.02 10.46
N SER A 174 20.01 -20.26 9.61
CA SER A 174 19.93 -21.38 8.70
C SER A 174 20.16 -20.91 7.28
N ARG A 175 20.99 -21.63 6.54
CA ARG A 175 21.24 -21.38 5.11
C ARG A 175 20.59 -22.41 4.21
N THR A 176 19.80 -23.31 4.77
CA THR A 176 18.94 -24.24 4.05
C THR A 176 17.50 -23.85 4.26
N SER A 177 16.69 -23.99 3.23
CA SER A 177 15.28 -23.62 3.28
C SER A 177 14.47 -24.57 2.40
N VAL A 178 13.26 -24.90 2.82
CA VAL A 178 12.31 -25.69 2.05
C VAL A 178 10.99 -24.93 2.01
N ARG A 179 10.42 -24.76 0.83
CA ARG A 179 9.12 -24.10 0.66
C ARG A 179 8.00 -25.09 0.98
N ASN A 180 7.08 -24.69 1.84
CA ASN A 180 5.81 -25.37 2.02
C ASN A 180 4.88 -25.06 0.84
N THR A 181 3.89 -25.89 0.59
CA THR A 181 2.88 -25.65 -0.43
C THR A 181 1.95 -24.51 -0.04
N VAL A 182 1.25 -23.92 -1.02
CA VAL A 182 0.25 -22.87 -0.77
C VAL A 182 -0.79 -23.33 0.25
N SER A 183 -1.34 -24.54 0.10
CA SER A 183 -2.34 -25.06 1.03
C SER A 183 -1.80 -25.24 2.45
N GLU A 184 -0.55 -25.65 2.62
CA GLU A 184 0.07 -25.75 3.94
C GLU A 184 0.23 -24.38 4.60
N VAL A 185 0.66 -23.35 3.86
CA VAL A 185 0.79 -21.99 4.40
C VAL A 185 -0.56 -21.47 4.92
N TYR A 186 -1.64 -21.66 4.15
CA TYR A 186 -2.98 -21.25 4.59
C TYR A 186 -3.46 -22.04 5.80
N THR A 187 -3.35 -23.38 5.76
CA THR A 187 -3.99 -24.24 6.75
C THR A 187 -3.18 -24.44 8.03
N LYS A 188 -1.84 -24.32 7.97
CA LYS A 188 -0.98 -24.44 9.15
C LYS A 188 -0.68 -23.12 9.84
N ALA A 189 -0.58 -21.99 9.08
CA ALA A 189 -0.18 -20.70 9.62
C ALA A 189 -1.33 -19.68 9.61
N ILE A 190 -1.90 -19.36 8.44
CA ILE A 190 -2.79 -18.20 8.29
C ILE A 190 -4.12 -18.41 9.03
N PHE A 191 -4.83 -19.49 8.73
CA PHE A 191 -6.15 -19.74 9.33
C PHE A 191 -6.10 -19.96 10.84
N PRO A 192 -5.22 -20.80 11.39
CA PRO A 192 -5.16 -21.02 12.83
C PRO A 192 -4.84 -19.75 13.61
N ASP A 193 -3.87 -18.95 13.13
CA ASP A 193 -3.49 -17.72 13.79
C ASP A 193 -4.60 -16.66 13.75
N LEU A 194 -5.29 -16.48 12.61
CA LEU A 194 -6.40 -15.52 12.52
C LEU A 194 -7.62 -15.95 13.33
N LEU A 195 -7.94 -17.25 13.39
CA LEU A 195 -9.02 -17.76 14.21
C LEU A 195 -8.74 -17.50 15.70
N THR A 196 -7.52 -17.81 16.15
CA THR A 196 -7.09 -17.54 17.53
C THR A 196 -7.08 -16.03 17.82
N ALA A 197 -6.65 -15.21 16.86
CA ALA A 197 -6.68 -13.76 16.99
C ALA A 197 -8.12 -13.23 17.13
N ILE A 198 -9.07 -13.72 16.35
CA ILE A 198 -10.50 -13.35 16.46
C ILE A 198 -11.07 -13.73 17.82
N GLU A 199 -10.66 -14.86 18.39
CA GLU A 199 -11.13 -15.29 19.70
C GLU A 199 -10.66 -14.35 20.81
N ASN A 200 -9.38 -13.95 20.80
CA ASN A 200 -8.73 -13.30 21.95
C ASN A 200 -8.55 -11.78 21.80
N LEU A 201 -8.55 -11.23 20.58
CA LEU A 201 -8.42 -9.79 20.39
C LEU A 201 -9.66 -9.03 20.92
N PRO A 202 -9.49 -7.82 21.46
CA PRO A 202 -10.60 -7.00 21.90
C PRO A 202 -11.38 -6.40 20.72
N ALA A 203 -12.60 -5.94 20.97
CA ALA A 203 -13.37 -5.16 20.01
C ALA A 203 -12.79 -3.74 19.82
N ASN A 204 -12.27 -3.14 20.90
CA ASN A 204 -11.61 -1.83 20.87
C ASN A 204 -10.08 -2.02 20.88
N PRO A 205 -9.31 -1.22 20.15
CA PRO A 205 -7.86 -1.37 20.10
C PRO A 205 -7.21 -1.09 21.46
N ARG A 206 -6.18 -1.86 21.82
CA ARG A 206 -5.38 -1.66 23.04
C ARG A 206 -4.60 -0.34 22.99
N VAL A 207 -4.08 -0.01 21.84
CA VAL A 207 -3.38 1.26 21.54
C VAL A 207 -3.99 1.85 20.27
N THR A 208 -3.83 3.15 20.05
CA THR A 208 -4.30 3.80 18.82
C THR A 208 -3.71 3.09 17.60
N GLY A 209 -4.57 2.68 16.66
CA GLY A 209 -4.17 1.88 15.50
C GLY A 209 -3.88 0.41 15.77
N GLY A 210 -4.08 -0.06 17.01
CA GLY A 210 -3.91 -1.46 17.38
C GLY A 210 -4.90 -2.38 16.68
N VAL A 211 -4.47 -3.61 16.40
CA VAL A 211 -5.33 -4.62 15.76
C VAL A 211 -6.46 -5.05 16.69
N THR A 212 -7.62 -5.28 16.11
CA THR A 212 -8.85 -5.65 16.82
C THR A 212 -9.45 -6.91 16.22
N LYS A 213 -10.45 -7.43 16.87
CA LYS A 213 -11.27 -8.55 16.37
C LYS A 213 -11.82 -8.28 14.96
N THR A 214 -12.25 -7.05 14.68
CA THR A 214 -12.78 -6.66 13.36
C THR A 214 -11.69 -6.67 12.28
N VAL A 215 -10.48 -6.21 12.60
CA VAL A 215 -9.31 -6.28 11.69
C VAL A 215 -8.98 -7.74 11.37
N ALA A 216 -8.91 -8.60 12.41
CA ALA A 216 -8.63 -10.02 12.22
C ALA A 216 -9.71 -10.73 11.39
N ARG A 217 -10.99 -10.38 11.57
CA ARG A 217 -12.09 -10.89 10.73
C ARG A 217 -11.96 -10.47 9.28
N LEU A 218 -11.60 -9.22 8.98
CA LEU A 218 -11.36 -8.80 7.60
C LEU A 218 -10.26 -9.65 6.96
N TYR A 219 -9.14 -9.86 7.65
CA TYR A 219 -8.03 -10.64 7.09
C TYR A 219 -8.37 -12.13 6.96
N LEU A 220 -9.14 -12.71 7.88
CA LEU A 220 -9.64 -14.07 7.73
C LEU A 220 -10.58 -14.20 6.53
N ALA A 221 -11.52 -13.27 6.37
CA ALA A 221 -12.43 -13.26 5.22
C ALA A 221 -11.67 -13.12 3.89
N LYS A 222 -10.66 -12.24 3.83
CA LYS A 222 -9.76 -12.10 2.66
C LYS A 222 -8.95 -13.37 2.39
N ALA A 223 -8.44 -14.00 3.45
CA ALA A 223 -7.67 -15.24 3.32
C ALA A 223 -8.53 -16.40 2.81
N TYR A 224 -9.75 -16.55 3.34
CA TYR A 224 -10.71 -17.54 2.85
C TYR A 224 -11.09 -17.27 1.39
N LEU A 225 -11.42 -16.03 1.05
CA LEU A 225 -11.75 -15.62 -0.31
C LEU A 225 -10.61 -15.95 -1.30
N THR A 226 -9.37 -15.61 -0.94
CA THR A 226 -8.20 -15.85 -1.79
C THR A 226 -7.91 -17.33 -1.94
N TYR A 227 -8.03 -18.10 -0.87
CA TYR A 227 -7.84 -19.54 -0.91
C TYR A 227 -8.95 -20.26 -1.69
N ALA A 228 -10.19 -19.77 -1.61
CA ALA A 228 -11.30 -20.26 -2.43
C ALA A 228 -10.98 -20.10 -3.93
N TRP A 229 -10.50 -18.96 -4.35
CA TRP A 229 -10.05 -18.72 -5.72
C TRP A 229 -8.87 -19.61 -6.12
N TRP A 230 -7.92 -19.83 -5.20
CA TRP A 230 -6.80 -20.73 -5.45
C TRP A 230 -7.29 -22.16 -5.70
N LEU A 231 -8.25 -22.66 -4.91
CA LEU A 231 -8.88 -23.98 -5.11
C LEU A 231 -9.68 -24.03 -6.41
N LYS A 232 -10.46 -22.99 -6.73
CA LYS A 232 -11.30 -22.90 -7.94
C LYS A 232 -10.48 -22.93 -9.22
N ASN A 233 -9.38 -22.18 -9.26
CA ASN A 233 -8.41 -22.11 -10.36
C ASN A 233 -9.02 -22.10 -11.76
N PRO A 234 -9.85 -21.11 -12.14
CA PRO A 234 -10.66 -21.17 -13.37
C PRO A 234 -9.83 -21.20 -14.66
N ASN A 235 -8.61 -20.66 -14.65
CA ASN A 235 -7.75 -20.58 -15.84
C ASN A 235 -6.55 -21.54 -15.77
N ASN A 236 -6.55 -22.49 -14.83
CA ASN A 236 -5.47 -23.48 -14.64
C ASN A 236 -4.08 -22.85 -14.46
N ILE A 237 -4.00 -21.73 -13.73
CA ILE A 237 -2.74 -21.08 -13.41
C ILE A 237 -1.88 -22.03 -12.54
N PRO A 238 -0.60 -22.25 -12.86
CA PRO A 238 0.29 -23.11 -12.07
C PRO A 238 0.43 -22.62 -10.62
N THR A 239 0.79 -23.51 -9.70
CA THR A 239 1.12 -23.19 -8.31
C THR A 239 2.48 -23.77 -7.94
N TYR A 240 3.24 -23.05 -7.15
CA TYR A 240 4.59 -23.45 -6.77
C TYR A 240 4.82 -23.31 -5.27
N PRO A 241 5.52 -24.25 -4.61
CA PRO A 241 5.93 -25.56 -5.18
C PRO A 241 4.75 -26.29 -5.81
N GLU A 242 5.02 -27.09 -6.85
CA GLU A 242 3.95 -27.86 -7.51
C GLU A 242 3.22 -28.76 -6.52
N CYS A 243 1.91 -28.66 -6.50
CA CYS A 243 1.04 -29.51 -5.69
C CYS A 243 -0.35 -29.58 -6.31
N GLN A 244 -1.13 -30.55 -5.89
CA GLN A 244 -2.56 -30.57 -6.21
C GLN A 244 -3.26 -29.43 -5.44
N ARG A 245 -4.18 -28.74 -6.12
CA ARG A 245 -5.00 -27.70 -5.49
C ARG A 245 -6.14 -28.35 -4.71
N THR A 246 -5.78 -28.94 -3.59
CA THR A 246 -6.69 -29.59 -2.65
C THR A 246 -6.48 -29.04 -1.25
N ASP A 247 -7.57 -28.99 -0.49
CA ASP A 247 -7.49 -28.59 0.92
C ASP A 247 -7.19 -29.81 1.80
N PRO A 248 -6.16 -29.76 2.66
CA PRO A 248 -5.87 -30.87 3.61
C PRO A 248 -7.03 -31.17 4.56
N ASN A 249 -7.92 -30.22 4.83
CA ASN A 249 -9.08 -30.40 5.71
C ASN A 249 -10.31 -30.93 4.94
N GLY A 250 -10.20 -31.15 3.62
CA GLY A 250 -11.25 -31.74 2.80
C GLY A 250 -12.37 -30.78 2.36
N HIS A 251 -12.19 -29.47 2.52
CA HIS A 251 -13.16 -28.48 2.05
C HIS A 251 -12.88 -28.07 0.59
N ASP A 252 -13.93 -27.67 -0.11
CA ASP A 252 -13.83 -27.16 -1.48
C ASP A 252 -13.87 -25.62 -1.55
N ALA A 253 -13.78 -25.08 -2.75
CA ALA A 253 -13.84 -23.64 -2.97
C ALA A 253 -15.17 -23.03 -2.51
N ALA A 254 -16.29 -23.73 -2.70
CA ALA A 254 -17.62 -23.25 -2.33
C ALA A 254 -17.72 -23.07 -0.80
N TRP A 255 -17.17 -24.02 -0.04
CA TRP A 255 -17.12 -23.90 1.41
C TRP A 255 -16.32 -22.64 1.85
N TYR A 256 -15.16 -22.39 1.25
CA TYR A 256 -14.36 -21.23 1.59
C TYR A 256 -14.98 -19.90 1.16
N PHE A 257 -15.69 -19.85 0.03
CA PHE A 257 -16.49 -18.67 -0.33
C PHE A 257 -17.59 -18.42 0.69
N GLN A 258 -18.26 -19.47 1.19
CA GLN A 258 -19.26 -19.32 2.25
C GLN A 258 -18.63 -18.78 3.53
N GLN A 259 -17.48 -19.31 3.97
CA GLN A 259 -16.78 -18.81 5.15
C GLN A 259 -16.33 -17.33 5.00
N ALA A 260 -15.84 -16.96 3.82
CA ALA A 260 -15.47 -15.57 3.54
C ALA A 260 -16.66 -14.61 3.69
N TYR A 261 -17.82 -15.01 3.15
CA TYR A 261 -19.06 -14.26 3.28
C TYR A 261 -19.51 -14.15 4.74
N ASP A 262 -19.57 -15.24 5.46
CA ASP A 262 -20.08 -15.28 6.83
C ASP A 262 -19.22 -14.46 7.80
N VAL A 263 -17.89 -14.56 7.67
CA VAL A 263 -16.94 -13.80 8.50
C VAL A 263 -17.02 -12.30 8.18
N ALA A 264 -17.10 -11.94 6.89
CA ALA A 264 -17.19 -10.53 6.49
C ALA A 264 -18.51 -9.90 6.96
N VAL A 265 -19.64 -10.60 6.78
CA VAL A 265 -20.96 -10.14 7.26
C VAL A 265 -20.98 -10.03 8.78
N THR A 266 -20.40 -11.00 9.49
CA THR A 266 -20.27 -10.92 10.97
C THR A 266 -19.48 -9.69 11.40
N ALA A 267 -18.42 -9.33 10.66
CA ALA A 267 -17.63 -8.12 10.95
C ALA A 267 -18.43 -6.82 10.68
N ILE A 268 -19.23 -6.79 9.61
CA ILE A 268 -20.12 -5.67 9.30
C ILE A 268 -21.17 -5.48 10.41
N GLU A 269 -21.75 -6.57 10.93
CA GLU A 269 -22.77 -6.54 11.98
C GLU A 269 -22.20 -6.23 13.37
N ASN A 270 -20.92 -6.56 13.60
CA ASN A 270 -20.23 -6.38 14.87
C ASN A 270 -18.93 -5.58 14.65
N PRO A 271 -19.03 -4.31 14.21
CA PRO A 271 -17.89 -3.54 13.72
C PRO A 271 -16.93 -3.07 14.83
N GLY A 272 -17.34 -3.08 16.10
CA GLY A 272 -16.61 -2.40 17.17
C GLY A 272 -16.65 -0.87 16.97
N PRO A 273 -15.51 -0.17 17.06
CA PRO A 273 -15.48 1.28 16.88
C PRO A 273 -15.48 1.72 15.39
N PHE A 274 -15.55 0.78 14.46
CA PHE A 274 -15.39 1.05 13.03
C PHE A 274 -16.74 1.21 12.32
N GLY A 275 -16.71 1.86 11.15
CA GLY A 275 -17.86 2.06 10.29
C GLY A 275 -17.49 2.85 9.04
N LEU A 276 -18.45 3.05 8.15
CA LEU A 276 -18.25 3.88 6.97
C LEU A 276 -18.29 5.37 7.32
N GLN A 277 -17.50 6.17 6.64
CA GLN A 277 -17.63 7.61 6.63
C GLN A 277 -18.90 8.03 5.85
N GLU A 278 -19.41 9.21 6.13
CA GLU A 278 -20.59 9.77 5.46
C GLU A 278 -20.37 9.95 3.95
N SER A 279 -19.17 10.36 3.55
CA SER A 279 -18.80 10.55 2.14
C SER A 279 -17.43 9.93 1.85
N PHE A 280 -17.19 9.63 0.57
CA PHE A 280 -15.90 9.09 0.14
C PHE A 280 -14.73 10.06 0.37
N TRP A 281 -14.96 11.37 0.22
CA TRP A 281 -13.93 12.38 0.48
C TRP A 281 -13.41 12.31 1.92
N MET A 282 -14.31 12.14 2.91
CA MET A 282 -13.93 12.08 4.33
C MET A 282 -13.01 10.90 4.67
N VAL A 283 -13.04 9.82 3.90
CA VAL A 283 -12.17 8.66 4.15
C VAL A 283 -10.70 9.01 3.98
N ASN A 284 -10.38 9.86 2.99
CA ASN A 284 -9.01 10.13 2.57
C ASN A 284 -8.54 11.58 2.85
N ALA A 285 -9.40 12.43 3.41
CA ALA A 285 -9.04 13.81 3.73
C ALA A 285 -8.00 13.84 4.88
N GLY A 286 -6.88 14.54 4.66
CA GLY A 286 -5.79 14.62 5.64
C GLY A 286 -6.20 15.10 7.04
N PRO A 287 -7.09 16.10 7.18
CA PRO A 287 -7.62 16.48 8.49
C PRO A 287 -8.39 15.37 9.22
N ASN A 288 -8.79 14.32 8.50
CA ASN A 288 -9.57 13.20 9.02
C ASN A 288 -8.77 11.88 9.02
N ASP A 289 -7.46 11.92 8.97
CA ASP A 289 -6.62 10.72 9.05
C ASP A 289 -6.93 9.90 10.32
N ARG A 290 -6.77 8.58 10.24
CA ARG A 290 -7.10 7.62 11.33
C ARG A 290 -8.58 7.60 11.70
N ASN A 291 -9.48 7.93 10.76
CA ASN A 291 -10.91 7.93 10.98
C ASN A 291 -11.48 6.51 11.18
N MET A 292 -12.76 6.45 11.57
CA MET A 292 -13.43 5.19 11.91
C MET A 292 -13.54 4.16 10.75
N GLU A 293 -13.31 4.58 9.50
CA GLU A 293 -13.31 3.64 8.37
C GLU A 293 -11.96 2.94 8.19
N ILE A 294 -10.87 3.46 8.78
CA ILE A 294 -9.53 2.89 8.63
C ILE A 294 -9.30 1.82 9.70
N LEU A 295 -9.21 0.57 9.27
CA LEU A 295 -9.04 -0.60 10.12
C LEU A 295 -7.58 -0.86 10.50
N LEU A 296 -6.66 -0.66 9.55
CA LEU A 296 -5.23 -0.87 9.73
C LEU A 296 -4.46 0.14 8.89
N TYR A 297 -3.39 0.68 9.44
CA TYR A 297 -2.52 1.63 8.75
C TYR A 297 -1.06 1.51 9.21
N ALA A 298 -0.13 1.84 8.32
CA ALA A 298 1.26 2.09 8.68
C ALA A 298 1.35 3.54 9.16
N ASP A 299 1.62 3.74 10.44
CA ASP A 299 1.50 5.04 11.08
C ASP A 299 2.73 5.92 10.86
N HIS A 300 2.48 7.21 10.60
CA HIS A 300 3.46 8.27 10.51
C HIS A 300 2.92 9.52 11.23
N THR A 301 3.81 10.43 11.62
CA THR A 301 3.42 11.68 12.28
C THR A 301 4.32 12.84 11.86
N GLN A 302 3.77 14.05 11.90
CA GLN A 302 4.55 15.29 11.72
C GLN A 302 5.21 15.79 13.01
N GLU A 303 4.87 15.20 14.17
CA GLU A 303 5.23 15.71 15.50
C GLU A 303 6.55 15.13 16.01
N ASP A 304 6.91 13.91 15.60
CA ASP A 304 8.10 13.20 16.06
C ASP A 304 8.80 12.47 14.89
N GLU A 305 10.00 12.98 14.52
CA GLU A 305 10.76 12.36 13.43
C GLU A 305 11.26 10.96 13.78
N TYR A 306 11.56 10.68 15.04
CA TYR A 306 12.01 9.35 15.46
C TYR A 306 10.91 8.30 15.34
N TYR A 307 9.66 8.70 15.54
CA TYR A 307 8.51 7.84 15.31
C TYR A 307 8.42 7.38 13.85
N ASN A 308 8.83 8.24 12.91
CA ASN A 308 8.86 7.93 11.48
C ASN A 308 10.13 7.18 11.04
N GLY A 309 10.96 6.71 11.94
CA GLY A 309 12.19 5.99 11.62
C GLY A 309 13.45 6.87 11.56
N GLY A 310 13.39 8.12 12.01
CA GLY A 310 14.56 8.95 12.30
C GLY A 310 14.68 10.26 11.53
N SER A 311 13.89 10.53 10.49
CA SER A 311 13.94 11.82 9.80
C SER A 311 12.63 12.17 9.10
N LEU A 312 12.25 13.44 9.17
CA LEU A 312 11.17 14.05 8.39
C LEU A 312 11.69 14.76 7.14
N SER A 313 13.00 14.77 6.91
CA SER A 313 13.63 15.45 5.79
C SER A 313 14.01 14.46 4.69
N TYR A 314 13.76 14.83 3.42
CA TYR A 314 14.20 14.02 2.28
C TYR A 314 15.71 13.79 2.29
N GLY A 315 16.09 12.51 2.17
CA GLY A 315 17.50 12.11 2.22
C GLY A 315 18.10 12.09 3.62
N GLY A 316 17.32 12.31 4.67
CA GLY A 316 17.76 12.31 6.06
C GLY A 316 18.04 10.94 6.67
N GLY A 317 17.98 9.88 5.88
CA GLY A 317 18.38 8.52 6.28
C GLY A 317 17.40 7.79 7.18
N GLY A 318 16.20 8.31 7.37
CA GLY A 318 15.12 7.60 8.03
C GLY A 318 14.34 6.78 7.01
N ALA A 319 14.62 5.51 6.91
CA ALA A 319 13.63 4.58 6.39
C ALA A 319 12.70 4.22 7.55
N PRO A 320 11.47 4.00 7.32
CA PRO A 320 10.77 3.89 6.06
C PRO A 320 9.88 5.11 5.81
N ASP A 321 10.27 5.91 4.87
CA ASP A 321 9.47 7.05 4.45
C ASP A 321 8.24 6.60 3.64
N ASN A 322 7.12 7.29 3.83
CA ASN A 322 5.94 7.11 2.99
C ASN A 322 6.05 7.94 1.70
N PHE A 323 6.46 7.30 0.61
CA PHE A 323 6.64 7.90 -0.72
C PHE A 323 5.49 7.61 -1.70
N ALA A 324 4.48 6.86 -1.29
CA ALA A 324 3.41 6.41 -2.20
C ALA A 324 2.75 7.58 -2.96
N GLY A 325 2.49 8.69 -2.28
CA GLY A 325 1.91 9.89 -2.88
C GLY A 325 2.79 10.60 -3.94
N TRP A 326 4.08 10.26 -4.04
CA TRP A 326 4.97 10.84 -5.06
C TRP A 326 4.90 10.10 -6.38
N MET A 327 4.53 8.83 -6.37
CA MET A 327 4.69 7.91 -7.50
C MET A 327 3.80 8.31 -8.67
N MET A 328 2.52 8.55 -8.41
CA MET A 328 1.52 8.93 -9.42
C MET A 328 1.17 10.41 -9.28
N ASN A 329 2.19 11.26 -9.31
CA ASN A 329 2.06 12.70 -9.28
C ASN A 329 2.94 13.32 -10.38
N TRP A 330 2.31 13.96 -11.37
CA TRP A 330 3.01 14.57 -12.49
C TRP A 330 3.70 15.88 -12.08
N ASN A 331 4.62 16.37 -12.90
CA ASN A 331 5.36 17.60 -12.58
C ASN A 331 4.51 18.85 -12.82
N TYR A 332 3.48 19.04 -12.01
CA TYR A 332 2.53 20.15 -12.08
C TYR A 332 3.22 21.52 -11.90
N THR A 333 4.42 21.57 -11.28
CA THR A 333 5.19 22.82 -11.16
C THR A 333 5.76 23.30 -12.50
N ASP A 334 5.67 22.48 -13.54
CA ASP A 334 6.00 22.89 -14.92
C ASP A 334 4.89 23.75 -15.54
N ALA A 335 3.68 23.76 -14.98
CA ALA A 335 2.62 24.65 -15.45
C ALA A 335 3.03 26.10 -15.24
N ARG A 336 3.00 26.88 -16.33
CA ARG A 336 3.37 28.29 -16.35
C ARG A 336 2.18 29.12 -16.79
N SER A 337 2.14 30.39 -16.32
CA SER A 337 1.23 31.38 -16.88
C SER A 337 1.59 31.73 -18.35
N ALA A 338 0.75 32.45 -19.06
CA ALA A 338 1.05 32.93 -20.40
C ALA A 338 2.31 33.81 -20.43
N ASP A 339 2.57 34.55 -19.34
CA ASP A 339 3.77 35.37 -19.16
C ASP A 339 4.99 34.53 -18.67
N ASN A 340 4.91 33.19 -18.75
CA ASN A 340 5.95 32.25 -18.33
C ASN A 340 6.33 32.32 -16.83
N GLN A 341 5.42 32.75 -15.97
CA GLN A 341 5.64 32.82 -14.53
C GLN A 341 5.47 31.45 -13.86
N ALA A 342 6.26 31.19 -12.82
CA ALA A 342 6.13 29.99 -11.97
C ALA A 342 4.97 30.19 -10.99
N VAL A 343 3.81 29.73 -11.37
CA VAL A 343 2.54 30.03 -10.68
C VAL A 343 2.08 28.94 -9.72
N ILE A 344 2.61 27.71 -9.86
CA ILE A 344 2.27 26.58 -8.99
C ILE A 344 3.56 26.05 -8.37
N ASN A 345 3.60 26.01 -7.03
CA ASN A 345 4.74 25.56 -6.25
C ASN A 345 4.37 24.32 -5.41
N ARG A 346 5.37 23.55 -5.00
CA ARG A 346 5.20 22.42 -4.10
C ARG A 346 4.88 22.93 -2.71
N ILE A 347 3.82 22.38 -2.12
CA ILE A 347 3.44 22.61 -0.72
C ILE A 347 2.87 21.33 -0.14
N ALA A 348 2.79 21.24 1.19
CA ALA A 348 2.30 20.06 1.90
C ALA A 348 0.76 20.07 2.01
N GLU A 349 0.07 20.28 0.90
CA GLU A 349 -1.38 20.14 0.74
C GLU A 349 -1.67 18.97 -0.22
N GLN A 350 -2.78 18.25 -0.03
CA GLN A 350 -3.08 16.99 -0.75
C GLN A 350 -3.09 17.10 -2.27
N CYS A 351 -3.45 18.26 -2.82
CA CYS A 351 -3.44 18.47 -4.28
C CYS A 351 -2.06 18.78 -4.86
N TYR A 352 -1.02 18.88 -4.03
CA TYR A 352 0.33 19.24 -4.47
C TYR A 352 1.35 18.15 -4.07
N GLY A 353 2.29 18.44 -3.17
CA GLY A 353 3.35 17.51 -2.77
C GLY A 353 4.47 17.40 -3.80
N ARG A 354 5.33 16.38 -3.65
CA ARG A 354 6.46 16.16 -4.55
C ARG A 354 6.07 15.33 -5.77
N PRO A 355 6.22 15.84 -6.99
CA PRO A 355 5.94 15.08 -8.20
C PRO A 355 7.17 14.24 -8.61
N TRP A 356 7.02 12.91 -8.65
CA TRP A 356 8.07 12.02 -9.12
C TRP A 356 7.80 11.47 -10.52
N THR A 357 6.56 11.47 -10.97
CA THR A 357 6.14 11.01 -12.31
C THR A 357 6.66 9.60 -12.63
N ARG A 358 6.60 8.69 -11.64
CA ARG A 358 7.09 7.31 -11.79
C ARG A 358 6.04 6.38 -12.38
N MET A 359 4.79 6.64 -12.05
CA MET A 359 3.62 5.90 -12.51
C MET A 359 2.64 6.85 -13.15
N ALA A 360 1.89 6.37 -14.13
CA ALA A 360 0.85 7.14 -14.82
C ALA A 360 -0.42 6.29 -14.99
N PRO A 361 -1.63 6.87 -14.87
CA PRO A 361 -2.88 6.18 -15.13
C PRO A 361 -3.10 6.00 -16.64
N PRO A 362 -3.43 4.80 -17.14
CA PRO A 362 -3.93 4.63 -18.49
C PRO A 362 -5.27 5.34 -18.72
N LEU A 363 -5.62 5.65 -19.96
CA LEU A 363 -6.89 6.31 -20.30
C LEU A 363 -8.12 5.54 -19.82
N GLY A 364 -8.03 4.20 -19.75
CA GLY A 364 -9.10 3.34 -19.24
C GLY A 364 -9.56 3.68 -17.83
N VAL A 365 -8.66 4.22 -17.00
CA VAL A 365 -9.00 4.70 -15.65
C VAL A 365 -10.10 5.77 -15.71
N PHE A 366 -9.99 6.70 -16.64
CA PHE A 366 -10.93 7.82 -16.76
C PHE A 366 -12.16 7.50 -17.60
N THR A 367 -12.02 6.61 -18.59
CA THR A 367 -13.11 6.31 -19.53
C THR A 367 -13.97 5.12 -19.12
N LYS A 368 -13.40 4.18 -18.32
CA LYS A 368 -14.08 2.96 -17.86
C LYS A 368 -14.28 2.97 -16.34
N THR A 369 -13.17 2.96 -15.56
CA THR A 369 -13.24 2.84 -14.10
C THR A 369 -14.04 3.98 -13.48
N PHE A 370 -13.71 5.23 -13.78
CA PHE A 370 -14.40 6.43 -13.32
C PHE A 370 -15.25 7.05 -14.44
N ALA A 371 -16.10 6.25 -15.08
CA ALA A 371 -16.95 6.73 -16.19
C ALA A 371 -17.96 7.78 -15.72
N ASP A 372 -18.65 7.53 -14.60
CA ASP A 372 -19.58 8.47 -13.98
C ASP A 372 -18.83 9.43 -13.05
N LYS A 373 -18.59 10.65 -13.51
CA LYS A 373 -17.88 11.70 -12.76
C LYS A 373 -18.81 12.73 -12.15
N VAL A 374 -20.11 12.62 -12.44
CA VAL A 374 -21.14 13.56 -11.99
C VAL A 374 -21.80 13.03 -10.71
N ASN A 375 -22.23 11.79 -10.73
CA ASN A 375 -22.93 11.19 -9.60
C ASN A 375 -21.96 10.52 -8.62
N ASP A 376 -20.86 9.91 -9.11
CA ASP A 376 -19.89 9.20 -8.30
C ASP A 376 -18.76 10.13 -7.81
N SER A 377 -18.78 10.47 -6.52
CA SER A 377 -17.79 11.37 -5.90
C SER A 377 -16.37 10.79 -5.85
N ARG A 378 -16.20 9.48 -6.12
CA ARG A 378 -14.91 8.81 -5.98
C ARG A 378 -13.88 9.30 -7.00
N TYR A 379 -14.29 9.75 -8.19
CA TYR A 379 -13.39 10.40 -9.12
C TYR A 379 -12.75 11.67 -8.53
N ASP A 380 -13.58 12.59 -8.04
CA ASP A 380 -13.12 13.84 -7.42
C ASP A 380 -12.34 13.58 -6.10
N GLY A 381 -12.79 12.59 -5.31
CA GLY A 381 -12.12 12.18 -4.07
C GLY A 381 -10.85 11.35 -4.28
N THR A 382 -10.50 11.00 -5.52
CA THR A 382 -9.28 10.24 -5.85
C THR A 382 -8.21 11.10 -6.50
N PHE A 383 -8.59 12.02 -7.38
CA PHE A 383 -7.66 12.76 -8.24
C PHE A 383 -7.64 14.26 -7.96
N THR A 384 -6.46 14.87 -8.13
CA THR A 384 -6.30 16.31 -8.30
C THR A 384 -6.53 16.64 -9.77
N THR A 385 -7.66 17.25 -10.07
CA THR A 385 -8.06 17.59 -11.44
C THR A 385 -7.96 19.08 -11.76
N VAL A 386 -7.83 19.93 -10.73
CA VAL A 386 -7.67 21.39 -10.86
C VAL A 386 -6.48 21.84 -10.05
N TYR A 387 -5.49 22.40 -10.73
CA TYR A 387 -4.29 22.98 -10.11
C TYR A 387 -4.45 24.50 -10.04
N ARG A 388 -4.31 25.05 -8.84
CA ARG A 388 -4.55 26.45 -8.53
C ARG A 388 -3.24 27.19 -8.28
N GLY A 389 -3.21 28.48 -8.59
CA GLY A 389 -2.05 29.33 -8.28
C GLY A 389 -1.78 29.41 -6.80
N ASN A 390 -0.51 29.27 -6.42
CA ASN A 390 -0.05 29.40 -5.03
C ASN A 390 1.32 30.09 -4.95
N TRP A 391 1.52 31.10 -5.77
CA TRP A 391 2.83 31.76 -5.96
C TRP A 391 3.34 32.52 -4.73
N SER A 392 2.46 32.97 -3.82
CA SER A 392 2.89 33.59 -2.56
C SER A 392 3.69 32.64 -1.69
N THR A 393 3.49 31.33 -1.80
CA THR A 393 4.27 30.31 -1.08
C THR A 393 5.75 30.29 -1.50
N ALA A 394 6.07 30.81 -2.69
CA ALA A 394 7.43 31.03 -3.17
C ALA A 394 7.90 32.50 -3.03
N GLY A 395 7.20 33.30 -2.22
CA GLY A 395 7.56 34.69 -1.94
C GLY A 395 7.20 35.69 -3.05
N GLN A 396 6.36 35.29 -4.01
CA GLN A 396 5.91 36.21 -5.06
C GLN A 396 4.68 37.00 -4.60
N ASN A 397 4.65 38.29 -4.90
CA ASN A 397 3.59 39.21 -4.46
C ASN A 397 2.77 39.73 -5.66
N TRP A 398 2.57 38.92 -6.69
CA TRP A 398 1.76 39.33 -7.84
C TRP A 398 0.28 39.38 -7.46
N GLU A 399 -0.39 40.45 -7.81
CA GLU A 399 -1.84 40.59 -7.63
C GLU A 399 -2.59 39.59 -8.53
N SER A 400 -2.11 39.44 -9.77
CA SER A 400 -2.65 38.51 -10.76
C SER A 400 -1.60 38.23 -11.83
N VAL A 401 -1.78 37.13 -12.57
CA VAL A 401 -0.97 36.76 -13.73
C VAL A 401 -1.86 36.66 -14.97
N THR A 402 -1.29 36.87 -16.16
CA THR A 402 -1.98 36.57 -17.42
C THR A 402 -1.90 35.07 -17.70
N ASN A 403 -3.03 34.46 -18.02
CA ASN A 403 -3.10 33.03 -18.27
C ASN A 403 -3.83 32.73 -19.60
N ALA A 404 -4.49 31.59 -19.73
CA ALA A 404 -5.19 31.19 -20.94
C ALA A 404 -6.13 32.28 -21.43
N ASN A 405 -6.31 32.38 -22.76
CA ASN A 405 -7.13 33.37 -23.43
C ASN A 405 -6.78 34.85 -23.12
N GLY A 406 -5.54 35.11 -22.61
CA GLY A 406 -5.14 36.45 -22.18
C GLY A 406 -5.85 36.96 -20.93
N MET A 407 -6.54 36.08 -20.23
CA MET A 407 -7.31 36.41 -19.03
C MET A 407 -6.43 36.51 -17.80
N LYS A 408 -6.83 37.38 -16.86
CA LYS A 408 -6.13 37.51 -15.55
C LYS A 408 -6.65 36.48 -14.55
N VAL A 409 -5.73 35.86 -13.83
CA VAL A 409 -6.01 34.89 -12.78
C VAL A 409 -5.36 35.39 -11.48
N LYS A 410 -6.09 35.28 -10.37
CA LYS A 410 -5.60 35.56 -9.02
C LYS A 410 -5.09 34.30 -8.37
N GLU A 411 -4.34 34.48 -7.28
CA GLU A 411 -3.91 33.36 -6.46
C GLU A 411 -5.12 32.56 -5.95
N ARG A 412 -4.97 31.23 -5.84
CA ARG A 412 -6.01 30.25 -5.53
C ARG A 412 -7.09 30.05 -6.62
N GLU A 413 -7.05 30.78 -7.72
CA GLU A 413 -7.88 30.47 -8.89
C GLU A 413 -7.22 29.39 -9.78
N PRO A 414 -8.01 28.68 -10.60
CA PRO A 414 -7.51 27.64 -11.49
C PRO A 414 -6.49 28.18 -12.52
N ILE A 415 -5.34 27.51 -12.59
CA ILE A 415 -4.31 27.74 -13.62
C ILE A 415 -4.36 26.67 -14.68
N PHE A 416 -4.57 25.40 -14.25
CA PHE A 416 -4.59 24.24 -15.13
C PHE A 416 -5.67 23.25 -14.65
N SER A 417 -6.46 22.73 -15.59
CA SER A 417 -7.55 21.78 -15.27
C SER A 417 -7.58 20.61 -16.25
N PHE A 418 -7.87 19.43 -15.72
CA PHE A 418 -8.29 18.27 -16.51
C PHE A 418 -9.82 18.30 -16.66
N VAL A 419 -10.31 18.22 -17.90
CA VAL A 419 -11.72 18.33 -18.21
C VAL A 419 -12.25 17.06 -18.87
N PHE A 420 -13.51 16.72 -18.61
CA PHE A 420 -14.20 15.57 -19.20
C PHE A 420 -15.45 15.98 -20.00
N GLN A 421 -15.76 17.26 -19.99
CA GLN A 421 -16.83 17.89 -20.79
C GLN A 421 -16.18 18.79 -21.82
N ASP A 422 -16.87 18.99 -22.95
CA ASP A 422 -16.44 19.89 -24.03
C ASP A 422 -15.01 19.60 -24.56
N MET A 423 -14.54 18.35 -24.45
CA MET A 423 -13.18 17.97 -24.87
C MET A 423 -12.96 18.20 -26.37
N ASP A 424 -13.99 18.02 -27.17
CA ASP A 424 -13.99 18.29 -28.61
C ASP A 424 -13.89 19.79 -28.98
N LYS A 425 -14.11 20.67 -28.01
CA LYS A 425 -14.01 22.14 -28.19
C LYS A 425 -12.65 22.69 -27.73
N ILE A 426 -11.76 21.85 -27.20
CA ILE A 426 -10.45 22.30 -26.73
C ILE A 426 -9.61 22.71 -27.94
N ASP A 427 -9.19 23.97 -27.96
CA ASP A 427 -8.23 24.45 -28.95
C ASP A 427 -6.79 24.21 -28.46
N TYR A 428 -6.15 23.21 -29.03
CA TYR A 428 -4.73 22.87 -28.75
C TYR A 428 -3.75 23.61 -29.70
N ALA A 429 -4.22 24.25 -30.77
CA ALA A 429 -3.39 24.79 -31.84
C ALA A 429 -3.40 26.32 -31.92
N GLY A 430 -4.41 26.99 -31.35
CA GLY A 430 -4.61 28.42 -31.46
C GLY A 430 -3.55 29.28 -30.76
N GLU A 431 -3.52 30.56 -31.07
CA GLU A 431 -2.58 31.51 -30.45
C GLU A 431 -2.76 31.61 -28.90
N GLY A 432 -3.99 31.38 -28.42
CA GLY A 432 -4.28 31.28 -26.98
C GLY A 432 -3.75 30.03 -26.30
N SER A 433 -3.32 29.00 -27.06
CA SER A 433 -2.93 27.66 -26.59
C SER A 433 -1.41 27.53 -26.43
N LYS A 434 -0.69 28.59 -26.16
CA LYS A 434 0.77 28.55 -25.94
C LYS A 434 1.14 28.10 -24.54
N SER A 435 0.49 27.03 -24.06
CA SER A 435 0.89 26.35 -22.84
C SER A 435 2.19 25.59 -23.06
N ASN A 436 3.14 25.73 -22.14
CA ASN A 436 4.39 24.98 -22.15
C ASN A 436 4.20 23.47 -21.92
N LEU A 437 2.99 23.02 -21.61
CA LEU A 437 2.62 21.62 -21.37
C LEU A 437 1.88 20.98 -22.56
N GLY A 438 1.58 21.77 -23.61
CA GLY A 438 0.70 21.34 -24.68
C GLY A 438 -0.79 21.33 -24.31
N ALA A 439 -1.16 21.92 -23.18
CA ALA A 439 -2.57 22.12 -22.85
C ALA A 439 -3.20 23.13 -23.79
N GLY A 440 -4.50 22.97 -24.02
CA GLY A 440 -5.29 23.86 -24.87
C GLY A 440 -6.06 24.91 -24.07
N THR A 441 -6.97 25.59 -24.78
CA THR A 441 -7.91 26.57 -24.21
C THR A 441 -9.35 26.20 -24.53
N LEU A 442 -10.25 26.61 -23.66
CA LEU A 442 -11.69 26.63 -23.92
C LEU A 442 -12.18 28.08 -23.88
N PRO A 443 -13.17 28.46 -24.69
CA PRO A 443 -13.75 29.81 -24.64
C PRO A 443 -14.17 30.18 -23.21
N ASP A 444 -13.98 31.46 -22.87
CA ASP A 444 -14.39 32.05 -21.58
C ASP A 444 -13.76 31.48 -20.32
N ARG A 445 -12.69 30.65 -20.45
CA ARG A 445 -11.92 30.11 -19.33
C ARG A 445 -10.52 30.70 -19.26
N ALA A 446 -10.09 31.00 -18.03
CA ALA A 446 -8.76 31.52 -17.75
C ALA A 446 -7.71 30.46 -17.48
N ASP A 447 -8.11 29.24 -17.24
CA ASP A 447 -7.21 28.10 -17.00
C ASP A 447 -6.81 27.39 -18.30
N TRP A 448 -5.60 26.89 -18.36
CA TRP A 448 -5.19 25.90 -19.36
C TRP A 448 -5.96 24.61 -19.14
N VAL A 449 -6.37 23.93 -20.20
CA VAL A 449 -7.13 22.69 -20.10
C VAL A 449 -6.51 21.55 -20.87
N LEU A 450 -6.64 20.33 -20.32
CA LEU A 450 -6.33 19.06 -21.00
C LEU A 450 -7.55 18.15 -20.90
N GLY A 451 -8.02 17.63 -22.02
CA GLY A 451 -9.07 16.60 -22.02
C GLY A 451 -8.58 15.29 -21.41
N LEU A 452 -9.47 14.58 -20.73
CA LEU A 452 -9.11 13.27 -20.18
C LEU A 452 -8.80 12.21 -21.25
N ASP A 453 -9.19 12.45 -22.50
CA ASP A 453 -8.84 11.65 -23.69
C ASP A 453 -7.41 11.88 -24.19
N ALA A 454 -6.75 12.94 -23.71
CA ALA A 454 -5.38 13.32 -24.04
C ALA A 454 -4.38 13.11 -22.88
N VAL A 455 -4.78 12.40 -21.84
CA VAL A 455 -3.90 12.07 -20.70
C VAL A 455 -2.72 11.22 -21.17
N GLY A 456 -1.51 11.64 -20.79
CA GLY A 456 -0.26 11.02 -21.21
C GLY A 456 0.66 10.66 -20.05
N ARG A 457 1.83 10.11 -20.38
CA ARG A 457 2.83 9.70 -19.39
C ARG A 457 3.43 10.87 -18.60
N TYR A 458 3.34 12.09 -19.16
CA TYR A 458 3.89 13.29 -18.55
C TYR A 458 2.85 14.12 -17.80
N VAL A 459 1.63 14.27 -18.35
CA VAL A 459 0.57 15.10 -17.79
C VAL A 459 -0.68 14.23 -17.60
N TYR A 460 -1.11 14.10 -16.35
CA TYR A 460 -2.27 13.30 -15.91
C TYR A 460 -2.80 13.80 -14.57
N PRO A 461 -4.05 13.54 -14.19
CA PRO A 461 -4.55 13.88 -12.85
C PRO A 461 -3.73 13.21 -11.75
N GLY A 462 -3.16 14.01 -10.84
CA GLY A 462 -2.37 13.50 -9.71
C GLY A 462 -3.23 12.76 -8.69
N LEU A 463 -2.64 11.84 -7.94
CA LEU A 463 -3.35 11.02 -6.95
C LEU A 463 -3.57 11.81 -5.64
N TRP A 464 -4.75 12.41 -5.47
CA TRP A 464 -5.11 13.22 -4.31
C TRP A 464 -5.18 12.40 -3.00
N LYS A 465 -5.71 11.19 -3.05
CA LYS A 465 -5.88 10.33 -1.87
C LYS A 465 -4.63 10.19 -1.00
N LEU A 466 -3.47 10.04 -1.65
CA LEU A 466 -2.17 9.84 -1.00
C LEU A 466 -1.35 11.13 -0.95
N GLY A 467 -1.93 12.26 -1.31
CA GLY A 467 -1.26 13.54 -1.25
C GLY A 467 -0.84 13.92 0.18
N PRO A 468 0.21 14.74 0.35
CA PRO A 468 0.70 15.15 1.67
C PRO A 468 -0.28 16.09 2.37
N TYR A 469 -0.24 16.07 3.69
CA TYR A 469 -0.97 17.03 4.52
C TYR A 469 -0.18 17.32 5.79
N ARG A 470 0.01 18.60 6.11
CA ARG A 470 0.68 19.03 7.32
C ARG A 470 0.03 20.28 7.88
N THR A 471 -0.06 20.38 9.21
CA THR A 471 -0.62 21.52 9.91
C THR A 471 0.42 22.60 10.23
N ASP A 472 1.72 22.23 10.22
CA ASP A 472 2.86 23.13 10.45
C ASP A 472 3.34 23.85 9.19
N ASN A 473 2.62 23.70 8.08
CA ASN A 473 2.92 24.24 6.75
C ASN A 473 4.29 23.79 6.20
N GLY A 474 4.87 22.73 6.76
CA GLY A 474 6.17 22.20 6.33
C GLY A 474 7.34 23.13 6.51
N SER A 475 7.24 24.17 7.36
CA SER A 475 8.35 25.06 7.66
C SER A 475 9.36 24.34 8.55
N GLY A 476 10.42 23.84 8.00
CA GLY A 476 11.41 23.03 8.69
C GLY A 476 11.41 21.60 8.18
N ALA A 477 11.35 20.61 9.06
CA ALA A 477 11.26 19.20 8.70
C ALA A 477 10.00 18.90 7.89
N GLY A 478 10.07 17.94 6.96
CA GLY A 478 8.92 17.53 6.18
C GLY A 478 8.43 18.57 5.17
N GLN A 479 9.34 19.31 4.60
CA GLN A 479 9.09 20.13 3.43
C GLN A 479 8.30 19.36 2.35
N PRO A 480 7.71 20.03 1.37
CA PRO A 480 7.00 19.36 0.24
C PRO A 480 7.82 18.30 -0.49
N ASN A 481 9.12 18.24 -0.22
CA ASN A 481 10.04 17.25 -0.77
C ASN A 481 10.37 16.10 0.19
N ALA A 482 9.78 16.07 1.38
CA ALA A 482 9.92 14.95 2.31
C ALA A 482 8.88 13.86 2.06
N GLY A 483 9.08 12.70 2.64
CA GLY A 483 8.08 11.65 2.72
C GLY A 483 6.79 12.14 3.38
N SER A 484 5.68 11.50 3.09
CA SER A 484 4.42 11.86 3.73
C SER A 484 4.45 11.55 5.22
N THR A 485 4.00 12.48 6.04
CA THR A 485 3.80 12.28 7.49
C THR A 485 2.40 11.79 7.81
N ARG A 486 1.57 11.52 6.79
CA ARG A 486 0.28 10.89 6.93
C ARG A 486 0.43 9.37 7.08
N PRO A 487 -0.47 8.69 7.82
CA PRO A 487 -0.51 7.24 7.81
C PRO A 487 -0.80 6.72 6.39
N TYR A 488 -0.22 5.56 6.07
CA TYR A 488 -0.61 4.82 4.86
C TYR A 488 -1.74 3.85 5.22
N ASN A 489 -2.92 4.04 4.66
CA ASN A 489 -4.09 3.20 4.94
C ASN A 489 -3.91 1.81 4.30
N ILE A 490 -3.91 0.75 5.11
CA ILE A 490 -3.68 -0.63 4.68
C ILE A 490 -4.99 -1.38 4.50
N ALA A 491 -5.97 -1.15 5.38
CA ALA A 491 -7.26 -1.83 5.34
C ALA A 491 -8.39 -0.89 5.75
N LYS A 492 -9.51 -1.00 5.06
CA LYS A 492 -10.69 -0.16 5.26
C LYS A 492 -11.93 -1.00 5.57
N PHE A 493 -12.86 -0.43 6.31
CA PHE A 493 -14.13 -1.06 6.64
C PHE A 493 -14.98 -1.35 5.39
N SER A 494 -14.89 -0.49 4.37
CA SER A 494 -15.55 -0.70 3.07
C SER A 494 -15.13 -2.00 2.37
N GLU A 495 -13.93 -2.53 2.63
CA GLU A 495 -13.46 -3.78 2.03
C GLU A 495 -14.31 -5.00 2.49
N LEU A 496 -14.84 -4.98 3.71
CA LEU A 496 -15.74 -6.06 4.19
C LEU A 496 -16.95 -6.26 3.29
N TYR A 497 -17.55 -5.15 2.82
CA TYR A 497 -18.69 -5.20 1.90
C TYR A 497 -18.34 -5.83 0.56
N LEU A 498 -17.15 -5.51 0.03
CA LEU A 498 -16.72 -6.03 -1.27
C LEU A 498 -16.23 -7.48 -1.19
N VAL A 499 -15.64 -7.89 -0.07
CA VAL A 499 -15.30 -9.30 0.19
C VAL A 499 -16.57 -10.16 0.29
N ALA A 500 -17.56 -9.70 1.05
CA ALA A 500 -18.84 -10.41 1.17
C ALA A 500 -19.59 -10.45 -0.18
N ALA A 501 -19.61 -9.33 -0.92
CA ALA A 501 -20.25 -9.25 -2.22
C ALA A 501 -19.58 -10.18 -3.25
N GLU A 502 -18.26 -10.27 -3.26
CA GLU A 502 -17.50 -11.18 -4.13
C GLU A 502 -17.80 -12.65 -3.80
N ALA A 503 -17.78 -13.01 -2.53
CA ALA A 503 -18.14 -14.36 -2.10
C ALA A 503 -19.58 -14.72 -2.47
N ALA A 504 -20.52 -13.78 -2.37
CA ALA A 504 -21.90 -13.97 -2.80
C ALA A 504 -22.04 -14.17 -4.32
N VAL A 505 -21.28 -13.43 -5.13
CA VAL A 505 -21.19 -13.61 -6.59
C VAL A 505 -20.65 -15.00 -6.92
N GLU A 506 -19.73 -15.52 -6.12
CA GLU A 506 -19.13 -16.84 -6.28
C GLU A 506 -19.99 -17.99 -5.70
N GLY A 507 -21.21 -17.69 -5.27
CA GLY A 507 -22.22 -18.68 -4.91
C GLY A 507 -22.44 -18.91 -3.42
N ALA A 508 -21.84 -18.08 -2.55
CA ALA A 508 -22.15 -18.14 -1.12
C ALA A 508 -23.63 -17.84 -0.86
N ALA A 509 -24.26 -18.61 0.02
CA ALA A 509 -25.63 -18.38 0.46
C ALA A 509 -25.71 -17.06 1.25
N THR A 510 -26.59 -16.16 0.82
CA THR A 510 -26.67 -14.81 1.37
C THR A 510 -27.78 -14.67 2.41
N GLN A 511 -27.55 -13.80 3.37
CA GLN A 511 -28.59 -13.36 4.34
C GLN A 511 -29.54 -12.35 3.68
N ALA A 512 -30.77 -12.27 4.21
CA ALA A 512 -31.75 -11.30 3.75
C ALA A 512 -31.22 -9.85 3.83
N GLY A 513 -31.35 -9.09 2.74
CA GLY A 513 -30.85 -7.72 2.64
C GLY A 513 -29.32 -7.59 2.54
N LYS A 514 -28.61 -8.69 2.27
CA LYS A 514 -27.14 -8.72 2.11
C LYS A 514 -26.74 -9.55 0.89
N SER A 515 -27.52 -9.48 -0.19
CA SER A 515 -27.07 -10.00 -1.49
C SER A 515 -25.84 -9.22 -1.97
N ALA A 516 -25.13 -9.75 -2.97
CA ALA A 516 -23.99 -9.04 -3.56
C ALA A 516 -24.37 -7.61 -3.99
N ARG A 517 -25.56 -7.44 -4.59
CA ARG A 517 -26.08 -6.14 -5.00
C ARG A 517 -26.38 -5.23 -3.81
N ASP A 518 -26.97 -5.75 -2.73
CA ASP A 518 -27.27 -4.97 -1.53
C ASP A 518 -26.00 -4.45 -0.88
N LEU A 519 -24.98 -5.31 -0.74
CA LEU A 519 -23.68 -4.95 -0.16
C LEU A 519 -22.95 -3.89 -0.98
N VAL A 520 -22.91 -4.04 -2.30
CA VAL A 520 -22.33 -3.04 -3.21
C VAL A 520 -23.10 -1.72 -3.12
N ASN A 521 -24.42 -1.76 -3.04
CA ASN A 521 -25.27 -0.56 -2.99
C ASN A 521 -25.05 0.27 -1.73
N VAL A 522 -24.60 -0.30 -0.63
CA VAL A 522 -24.18 0.48 0.56
C VAL A 522 -23.04 1.43 0.18
N LEU A 523 -22.02 0.93 -0.51
CA LEU A 523 -20.87 1.75 -0.93
C LEU A 523 -21.23 2.72 -2.06
N ARG A 524 -22.08 2.30 -2.98
CA ARG A 524 -22.52 3.16 -4.08
C ARG A 524 -23.42 4.30 -3.59
N ALA A 525 -24.28 4.06 -2.61
CA ALA A 525 -25.04 5.13 -1.97
C ALA A 525 -24.09 6.16 -1.32
N ARG A 526 -23.10 5.70 -0.56
CA ARG A 526 -22.07 6.56 0.04
C ARG A 526 -21.27 7.31 -1.04
N ALA A 527 -20.94 6.67 -2.17
CA ALA A 527 -20.25 7.31 -3.29
C ALA A 527 -21.08 8.42 -3.96
N GLY A 528 -22.40 8.32 -3.93
CA GLY A 528 -23.32 9.37 -4.38
C GLY A 528 -23.41 10.58 -3.43
N ARG A 529 -22.92 10.46 -2.21
CA ARG A 529 -22.93 11.54 -1.22
C ARG A 529 -21.68 12.42 -1.32
N TRP A 530 -21.87 13.70 -1.68
CA TRP A 530 -20.82 14.69 -1.79
C TRP A 530 -20.88 15.66 -0.62
N THR A 531 -19.82 15.75 0.18
CA THR A 531 -19.68 16.74 1.26
C THR A 531 -18.62 17.79 0.94
N TYR A 532 -17.73 17.49 0.00
CA TYR A 532 -16.68 18.38 -0.49
C TYR A 532 -16.41 18.10 -1.97
N SER A 533 -16.01 19.12 -2.72
CA SER A 533 -15.51 18.98 -4.09
C SER A 533 -14.06 19.47 -4.17
N ASN A 534 -13.13 18.57 -4.48
CA ASN A 534 -11.72 18.93 -4.70
C ASN A 534 -11.56 19.82 -5.93
N ALA A 535 -12.32 19.55 -6.99
CA ALA A 535 -12.29 20.35 -8.22
C ALA A 535 -12.79 21.79 -7.97
N GLU A 536 -13.83 21.97 -7.17
CA GLU A 536 -14.36 23.29 -6.81
C GLU A 536 -13.65 23.92 -5.60
N TYR A 537 -12.90 23.10 -4.84
CA TYR A 537 -12.17 23.49 -3.62
C TYR A 537 -13.09 24.11 -2.57
N LYS A 538 -14.22 23.47 -2.30
CA LYS A 538 -15.21 23.93 -1.33
C LYS A 538 -16.08 22.81 -0.80
N GLU A 539 -16.70 23.05 0.35
CA GLU A 539 -17.80 22.23 0.86
C GLU A 539 -18.99 22.30 -0.10
N VAL A 540 -19.63 21.16 -0.29
CA VAL A 540 -20.84 21.01 -1.10
C VAL A 540 -21.81 20.10 -0.36
N ASP A 541 -23.07 20.17 -0.71
CA ASP A 541 -24.12 19.28 -0.21
C ASP A 541 -24.91 18.75 -1.41
N ARG A 542 -24.48 17.58 -1.93
CA ARG A 542 -25.10 16.94 -3.08
C ARG A 542 -25.35 15.48 -2.73
N ASP A 543 -26.52 15.00 -3.11
CA ASP A 543 -26.91 13.61 -2.87
C ASP A 543 -27.43 12.96 -4.15
N PHE A 544 -26.60 12.10 -4.73
CA PHE A 544 -26.90 11.24 -5.87
C PHE A 544 -26.98 9.76 -5.46
N SER A 545 -27.23 9.48 -4.19
CA SER A 545 -27.26 8.10 -3.66
C SER A 545 -28.32 7.24 -4.37
N ALA A 546 -29.46 7.84 -4.71
CA ALA A 546 -30.55 7.15 -5.43
C ALA A 546 -30.14 6.79 -6.86
N GLU A 547 -29.53 7.72 -7.59
CA GLU A 547 -29.01 7.53 -8.94
C GLU A 547 -27.93 6.46 -8.98
N MET A 548 -27.00 6.52 -8.03
CA MET A 548 -25.90 5.55 -7.91
C MET A 548 -26.40 4.14 -7.65
N THR A 549 -27.37 3.97 -6.75
CA THR A 549 -27.92 2.64 -6.43
C THR A 549 -28.86 2.13 -7.54
N ALA A 550 -29.61 2.99 -8.19
CA ALA A 550 -30.46 2.64 -9.33
C ALA A 550 -29.66 2.17 -10.55
N ALA A 551 -28.46 2.75 -10.76
CA ALA A 551 -27.55 2.38 -11.85
C ALA A 551 -26.87 1.02 -11.64
N THR A 552 -26.97 0.40 -10.45
CA THR A 552 -26.42 -0.94 -10.21
C THR A 552 -27.26 -2.00 -10.92
N PRO A 553 -26.68 -2.84 -11.81
CA PRO A 553 -27.40 -3.89 -12.50
C PRO A 553 -28.13 -4.83 -11.53
N ALA A 554 -29.25 -5.40 -12.00
CA ALA A 554 -30.02 -6.37 -11.19
C ALA A 554 -29.19 -7.60 -10.84
N THR A 555 -28.35 -8.06 -11.77
CA THR A 555 -27.39 -9.15 -11.57
C THR A 555 -25.98 -8.57 -11.77
N ILE A 556 -25.11 -8.84 -10.83
CA ILE A 556 -23.69 -8.44 -10.87
C ILE A 556 -22.81 -9.69 -10.88
N ASP A 557 -21.68 -9.58 -11.53
CA ASP A 557 -20.69 -10.65 -11.68
C ASP A 557 -19.34 -10.24 -11.08
N ILE A 558 -18.35 -11.09 -11.21
CA ILE A 558 -17.01 -10.82 -10.69
C ILE A 558 -16.37 -9.59 -11.34
N ASN A 559 -16.63 -9.31 -12.62
CA ASN A 559 -16.10 -8.15 -13.29
C ASN A 559 -16.67 -6.87 -12.68
N TYR A 560 -17.97 -6.85 -12.39
CA TYR A 560 -18.60 -5.72 -11.70
C TYR A 560 -17.98 -5.47 -10.31
N ILE A 561 -17.72 -6.55 -9.55
CA ILE A 561 -17.03 -6.44 -8.24
C ILE A 561 -15.62 -5.87 -8.40
N LEU A 562 -14.85 -6.35 -9.38
CA LEU A 562 -13.49 -5.84 -9.65
C LEU A 562 -13.48 -4.37 -10.06
N ASP A 563 -14.48 -3.93 -10.84
CA ASP A 563 -14.66 -2.53 -11.21
C ASP A 563 -15.02 -1.67 -9.99
N GLU A 564 -15.88 -2.18 -9.11
CA GLU A 564 -16.27 -1.49 -7.87
C GLU A 564 -15.09 -1.40 -6.90
N ARG A 565 -14.28 -2.47 -6.78
CA ARG A 565 -13.04 -2.47 -6.00
C ARG A 565 -12.04 -1.45 -6.54
N SER A 566 -11.89 -1.34 -7.86
CA SER A 566 -11.01 -0.33 -8.46
C SER A 566 -11.48 1.10 -8.15
N ARG A 567 -12.77 1.40 -8.26
CA ARG A 567 -13.31 2.73 -7.87
C ARG A 567 -13.07 3.05 -6.39
N GLU A 568 -13.23 2.07 -5.52
CA GLU A 568 -13.10 2.25 -4.07
C GLU A 568 -11.63 2.36 -3.62
N PHE A 569 -10.76 1.51 -4.18
CA PHE A 569 -9.36 1.35 -3.72
C PHE A 569 -8.32 1.78 -4.74
N TYR A 570 -8.70 2.51 -5.78
CA TYR A 570 -7.77 2.99 -6.80
C TYR A 570 -6.51 3.59 -6.17
N GLY A 571 -5.34 3.13 -6.62
CA GLY A 571 -4.05 3.64 -6.18
C GLY A 571 -3.63 3.24 -4.77
N GLU A 572 -4.31 2.32 -4.09
CA GLU A 572 -3.99 1.90 -2.72
C GLU A 572 -3.19 0.59 -2.65
N GLY A 573 -2.73 0.05 -3.79
CA GLY A 573 -1.89 -1.15 -3.84
C GLY A 573 -2.63 -2.48 -3.83
N TYR A 574 -3.93 -2.50 -4.11
CA TYR A 574 -4.74 -3.73 -4.14
C TYR A 574 -4.82 -4.40 -5.50
N ARG A 575 -4.70 -3.63 -6.59
CA ARG A 575 -5.17 -4.07 -7.91
C ARG A 575 -4.49 -5.33 -8.44
N TRP A 576 -3.17 -5.45 -8.31
CA TRP A 576 -2.46 -6.64 -8.75
C TRP A 576 -2.96 -7.90 -8.03
N PHE A 577 -3.14 -7.84 -6.71
CA PHE A 577 -3.67 -8.96 -5.93
C PHE A 577 -5.09 -9.35 -6.33
N ASP A 578 -5.96 -8.38 -6.60
CA ASP A 578 -7.33 -8.64 -7.05
C ASP A 578 -7.34 -9.38 -8.40
N LEU A 579 -6.56 -8.90 -9.38
CA LEU A 579 -6.49 -9.47 -10.72
C LEU A 579 -5.83 -10.85 -10.75
N VAL A 580 -4.79 -11.06 -9.95
CA VAL A 580 -4.10 -12.35 -9.83
C VAL A 580 -4.99 -13.38 -9.13
N ARG A 581 -5.61 -13.02 -8.01
CA ARG A 581 -6.49 -13.89 -7.24
C ARG A 581 -7.65 -14.40 -8.08
N THR A 582 -8.33 -13.51 -8.78
CA THR A 582 -9.48 -13.83 -9.64
C THR A 582 -9.10 -14.40 -11.01
N GLN A 583 -7.79 -14.41 -11.31
CA GLN A 583 -7.22 -14.81 -12.61
C GLN A 583 -7.77 -13.99 -13.79
N LYS A 584 -8.05 -12.70 -13.54
CA LYS A 584 -8.57 -11.75 -14.53
C LYS A 584 -7.49 -10.80 -15.08
N TRP A 585 -6.22 -10.99 -14.73
CA TRP A 585 -5.16 -10.06 -15.08
C TRP A 585 -5.01 -9.86 -16.59
N ASN A 586 -5.00 -10.95 -17.39
CA ASN A 586 -4.96 -10.83 -18.83
C ASN A 586 -6.19 -10.10 -19.40
N GLU A 587 -7.40 -10.39 -18.88
CA GLU A 587 -8.64 -9.78 -19.36
C GLU A 587 -8.66 -8.25 -19.14
N TYR A 588 -8.11 -7.77 -18.02
CA TYR A 588 -8.12 -6.35 -17.66
C TYR A 588 -6.93 -5.57 -18.16
N ALA A 589 -5.76 -6.21 -18.35
CA ALA A 589 -4.50 -5.50 -18.47
C ALA A 589 -3.55 -5.99 -19.56
N ASP A 590 -3.97 -6.87 -20.47
CA ASP A 590 -3.16 -7.33 -21.62
C ASP A 590 -2.78 -6.19 -22.58
N SER A 591 -3.56 -5.11 -22.55
CA SER A 591 -3.27 -3.90 -23.29
C SER A 591 -3.82 -2.65 -22.57
N TYR A 592 -3.25 -1.51 -22.87
CA TYR A 592 -3.70 -0.22 -22.36
C TYR A 592 -3.43 0.91 -23.36
N VAL A 593 -4.13 2.01 -23.20
CA VAL A 593 -4.03 3.20 -24.06
C VAL A 593 -3.57 4.38 -23.23
N ILE A 594 -2.58 5.13 -23.72
CA ILE A 594 -2.07 6.35 -23.09
C ILE A 594 -1.39 7.24 -24.14
N CYS A 595 -1.41 8.57 -23.96
CA CYS A 595 -0.60 9.48 -24.77
C CYS A 595 0.87 9.50 -24.29
N GLY A 596 1.74 10.08 -25.09
CA GLY A 596 3.18 10.17 -24.83
C GLY A 596 3.58 11.31 -23.88
N GLY A 597 4.51 12.13 -24.33
CA GLY A 597 5.06 13.27 -23.60
C GLY A 597 4.22 14.54 -23.70
N LYS A 598 4.84 15.67 -23.35
CA LYS A 598 4.20 16.98 -23.41
C LYS A 598 3.69 17.29 -24.82
N GLY A 599 2.42 17.69 -24.91
CA GLY A 599 1.78 18.08 -26.17
C GLY A 599 1.50 16.94 -27.14
N ASP A 600 1.70 15.68 -26.72
CA ASP A 600 1.26 14.53 -27.48
C ASP A 600 -0.17 14.17 -27.08
N HIS A 601 -1.11 14.49 -27.95
CA HIS A 601 -2.54 14.23 -27.76
C HIS A 601 -3.02 13.00 -28.55
N ASN A 602 -2.08 12.17 -29.04
CA ASN A 602 -2.40 10.98 -29.82
C ASN A 602 -2.31 9.73 -28.94
N PRO A 603 -3.43 9.14 -28.51
CA PRO A 603 -3.42 7.93 -27.73
C PRO A 603 -2.79 6.77 -28.49
N GLN A 604 -1.86 6.06 -27.85
CA GLN A 604 -1.21 4.88 -28.38
C GLN A 604 -1.62 3.67 -27.56
N THR A 605 -1.84 2.53 -28.24
CA THR A 605 -2.08 1.25 -27.58
C THR A 605 -0.76 0.55 -27.33
N TYR A 606 -0.57 0.08 -26.11
CA TYR A 606 0.55 -0.73 -25.67
C TYR A 606 0.03 -2.10 -25.25
N SER A 607 0.69 -3.17 -25.72
CA SER A 607 0.38 -4.53 -25.32
C SER A 607 1.34 -4.99 -24.22
N ARG A 608 0.85 -5.84 -23.32
CA ARG A 608 1.63 -6.53 -22.29
C ARG A 608 1.70 -8.02 -22.60
N THR A 609 2.83 -8.63 -22.27
CA THR A 609 2.98 -10.08 -22.32
C THR A 609 2.82 -10.64 -20.92
N ILE A 610 1.59 -10.99 -20.56
CA ILE A 610 1.24 -11.58 -19.26
C ILE A 610 1.12 -13.09 -19.43
N GLU A 611 2.12 -13.83 -18.95
CA GLU A 611 2.17 -15.28 -18.98
C GLU A 611 1.73 -15.88 -17.64
N ALA A 612 1.42 -17.16 -17.60
CA ALA A 612 0.91 -17.84 -16.41
C ALA A 612 1.88 -17.77 -15.21
N PHE A 613 3.19 -17.76 -15.46
CA PHE A 613 4.18 -17.65 -14.37
C PHE A 613 4.23 -16.24 -13.74
N HIS A 614 3.82 -15.19 -14.46
CA HIS A 614 3.78 -13.83 -13.93
C HIS A 614 2.73 -13.65 -12.80
N TYR A 615 1.79 -14.59 -12.65
CA TYR A 615 0.84 -14.63 -11.55
C TYR A 615 1.48 -14.84 -10.18
N LEU A 616 2.77 -15.17 -10.15
CA LEU A 616 3.63 -15.11 -8.97
C LEU A 616 4.82 -14.20 -9.26
N ARG A 617 5.40 -13.64 -8.24
CA ARG A 617 6.67 -12.91 -8.35
C ARG A 617 7.85 -13.88 -8.16
N PRO A 618 9.02 -13.57 -8.71
CA PRO A 618 10.22 -14.37 -8.49
C PRO A 618 10.63 -14.36 -7.02
N ILE A 619 11.16 -15.48 -6.53
CA ILE A 619 11.90 -15.50 -5.26
C ILE A 619 13.10 -14.56 -5.43
N PRO A 620 13.34 -13.62 -4.50
CA PRO A 620 14.42 -12.64 -4.64
C PRO A 620 15.79 -13.29 -4.77
N GLN A 621 16.62 -12.79 -5.67
CA GLN A 621 17.98 -13.30 -5.90
C GLN A 621 18.81 -13.34 -4.62
N GLY A 622 18.69 -12.32 -3.76
CA GLY A 622 19.39 -12.28 -2.47
C GLY A 622 19.04 -13.44 -1.53
N GLN A 623 17.83 -14.02 -1.65
CA GLN A 623 17.49 -15.25 -0.92
C GLN A 623 18.24 -16.43 -1.50
N LEU A 624 18.27 -16.59 -2.81
CA LEU A 624 18.95 -17.70 -3.48
C LEU A 624 20.46 -17.67 -3.22
N ASP A 625 21.07 -16.49 -3.31
CA ASP A 625 22.50 -16.28 -3.05
C ASP A 625 22.89 -16.62 -1.60
N GLY A 626 21.98 -16.38 -0.65
CA GLY A 626 22.20 -16.66 0.77
C GLY A 626 22.10 -18.13 1.17
N MET A 627 21.56 -18.99 0.28
CA MET A 627 21.35 -20.42 0.59
C MET A 627 22.61 -21.26 0.29
N GLU A 628 22.96 -22.17 1.21
CA GLU A 628 23.95 -23.21 1.04
C GLU A 628 23.32 -24.44 0.37
N MET A 629 22.95 -24.28 -0.90
CA MET A 629 22.32 -25.29 -1.75
C MET A 629 23.08 -25.35 -3.08
N THR A 630 22.95 -26.45 -3.79
CA THR A 630 23.47 -26.56 -5.15
C THR A 630 22.69 -25.63 -6.09
N GLU A 631 23.26 -25.24 -7.22
CA GLU A 631 22.55 -24.40 -8.19
C GLU A 631 21.28 -25.06 -8.72
N GLU A 632 21.30 -26.39 -8.91
CA GLU A 632 20.11 -27.16 -9.30
C GLU A 632 18.99 -27.09 -8.24
N GLU A 633 19.34 -27.14 -6.95
CA GLU A 633 18.36 -26.97 -5.86
C GLU A 633 17.84 -25.54 -5.77
N LYS A 634 18.68 -24.52 -6.02
CA LYS A 634 18.27 -23.11 -6.08
C LYS A 634 17.33 -22.86 -7.26
N ASP A 635 17.63 -23.44 -8.42
CA ASP A 635 16.75 -23.39 -9.58
C ASP A 635 15.38 -24.03 -9.27
N ALA A 636 15.39 -25.17 -8.61
CA ALA A 636 14.15 -25.83 -8.18
C ALA A 636 13.37 -25.02 -7.14
N TYR A 637 14.06 -24.22 -6.32
CA TYR A 637 13.46 -23.33 -5.33
C TYR A 637 12.80 -22.10 -5.97
N GLN A 638 13.32 -21.60 -7.09
CA GLN A 638 12.77 -20.45 -7.81
C GLN A 638 11.44 -20.79 -8.47
N ASN A 639 10.55 -19.80 -8.59
CA ASN A 639 9.34 -19.91 -9.39
C ASN A 639 9.70 -20.07 -10.87
N PRO A 640 9.11 -21.05 -11.59
CA PRO A 640 9.36 -21.24 -13.02
C PRO A 640 9.04 -19.98 -13.83
N GLY A 641 9.79 -19.79 -14.93
CA GLY A 641 9.73 -18.58 -15.73
C GLY A 641 10.74 -17.50 -15.30
N TYR A 642 11.31 -17.65 -14.09
CA TYR A 642 12.36 -16.79 -13.55
C TYR A 642 13.67 -17.54 -13.26
N ARG A 643 13.73 -18.80 -13.67
CA ARG A 643 14.94 -19.62 -13.67
C ARG A 643 15.82 -19.21 -14.85
N ASP A 644 17.12 -19.17 -14.65
CA ASP A 644 18.11 -18.91 -15.70
C ASP A 644 18.25 -20.10 -16.66
#